data_b9ce8f3e556d446f26605e89b50a748b
#
_entry.id   b9ce8f3e556d446f26605e89b50a748b
#
_cell.length_a   1.000
_cell.length_b   1.000
_cell.length_c   1.000
_cell.angle_alpha   90.00
_cell.angle_beta   90.00
_cell.angle_gamma   90.00
#
_symmetry.space_group_name_H-M   'P 1'
#
loop_
_entity.id
_entity.type
_entity.pdbx_description
1 polymer ?
#
loop_
_entity_poly.entity_id
_entity_poly.type
_entity_poly.pdbx_seq_one_letter_code
_entity_poly.pdbx_strand_id
1 'polypeptide(L)'
;MMAGAKMAGDGDGKGGNSGTGGSDPNEIVSQVLEKGLVSLLENSDIKAAVLHALRNDAGLPGWSAHVLLYGMKLAVAAGQKYASDKIKTTLLSLVEDYPLLVSVLEKLAAAQLRAKEKSELKELLLAELDEVDSETARSYAKADLDAVIALHNRGKLEDLDETVAGLADEIMDKLENLLRDMTKPDLLVAGMEGNWECNSKRLSASEQLRYNSGLYGFHGRDAELEILSSFLEAIYPEPHINRFRWMFITGPGGEGKSRLALEFCKKLSDGPWHAGKLSLRELKVMVDGQFDWRPRRPTLFVIDYPAQKPELVGAFLSSLNRDWRTFDLPVRVLMLERDATGEWHRQMLPENSESQAVRDHMFKPSPVALKHLSRDALIDIMKERFTVASIEPPDDDTLFLAASAIDPRGVTHGQEAPKPRALFAAAVAQVMVSAATSGEDPVAAASSLDRNGIFESLVKRDRDTRWRPVDSAGSAVLEKHENLLALATMSIGLSRAALNLPDLKPLCGEILPQDIDIELLQAMGSDDPLHRVSPLEPDLLGEYFALSRISALHLLGIKQKMIDAAFRSGGDNFANFCLKCLKDFPDRSRQLQIHIPSPEMTAEAATAFAALTANFTFSHTRSEDDEEIDTLMLLLDSYRELYSEDVKLAYRDAVATSNIACNAGSVRNWERVDAMLKRLDGLQAKFQHDRQIALRAAVAAFNCANEAGRAGEISRERDMFDRMDALRRTFPDDSNIAVREARAAANAVDHAGAKESWIDVESMLKRIVVLRSAFPRDRDIAVQEAKAAVNTLYHCGQNRDWLQIDRLFKVIEQLRTSFHADQEIALCHAKAAVNFTHFASKAEDWIHVKNVLHRMDAMRAEFPGDDAIALQVAMVYCNAIEHSANAESLSRAGDLCERIAALSEVFPDHAGIRGWVGYAASTIYHANRKAGYMIEEAQSQRAAIGALAYCRIAGEGDRAGHDLCLTVINDAVEQYPSNAEIAKAKEIADRQRRLASGVSSQVAV
;
A
#
# COMPACT_ATOMS: atom_id res chain seq x y z
N MET A 1 23.55 -41.59 -10.01
CA MET A 1 24.68 -42.42 -10.34
C MET A 1 25.20 -42.98 -9.00
N MET A 2 24.83 -44.22 -8.69
CA MET A 2 25.69 -45.42 -8.65
C MET A 2 26.88 -45.24 -7.69
N ALA A 3 27.24 -46.10 -6.80
CA ALA A 3 27.03 -47.47 -6.35
C ALA A 3 27.86 -47.56 -5.07
N GLY A 4 27.53 -48.14 -4.00
CA GLY A 4 27.56 -49.60 -3.82
C GLY A 4 28.95 -50.08 -3.37
N ALA A 5 29.13 -50.42 -2.10
CA ALA A 5 30.04 -51.52 -1.71
C ALA A 5 29.70 -52.03 -0.32
N LYS A 6 29.31 -53.28 -0.29
CA LYS A 6 29.37 -54.20 0.85
C LYS A 6 30.86 -54.59 1.13
N MET A 7 31.22 -54.65 2.37
CA MET A 7 32.20 -55.69 2.79
C MET A 7 31.91 -56.10 4.23
N ALA A 8 31.80 -57.40 4.40
CA ALA A 8 31.77 -58.11 5.67
C ALA A 8 33.21 -58.28 6.23
N GLY A 9 33.31 -58.42 7.54
CA GLY A 9 34.56 -58.81 8.18
C GLY A 9 34.32 -59.04 9.68
N ASP A 10 34.33 -60.34 10.05
CA ASP A 10 34.35 -60.83 11.43
C ASP A 10 35.60 -60.34 12.19
N GLY A 11 35.42 -60.14 13.50
CA GLY A 11 36.56 -59.90 14.38
C GLY A 11 36.17 -59.68 15.83
N ASP A 12 36.27 -60.67 16.63
CA ASP A 12 36.18 -60.68 18.11
C ASP A 12 37.12 -59.67 18.77
N GLY A 13 36.65 -58.92 19.74
CA GLY A 13 37.46 -58.04 20.57
C GLY A 13 36.72 -57.45 21.75
N LYS A 14 36.80 -58.07 22.89
CA LYS A 14 36.39 -57.56 24.22
C LYS A 14 37.08 -56.23 24.52
N GLY A 15 36.33 -55.19 24.82
CA GLY A 15 36.82 -54.00 25.44
C GLY A 15 35.66 -53.06 25.83
N GLY A 16 35.40 -53.00 27.13
CA GLY A 16 34.30 -52.21 27.67
C GLY A 16 34.47 -50.73 27.43
N ASN A 17 33.43 -50.11 26.98
CA ASN A 17 33.27 -48.64 27.08
C ASN A 17 31.77 -48.37 27.23
N SER A 18 31.44 -47.55 28.23
CA SER A 18 30.14 -47.05 28.56
C SER A 18 29.66 -46.13 27.43
N GLY A 19 29.04 -46.66 26.39
CA GLY A 19 28.34 -45.91 25.34
C GLY A 19 26.84 -46.04 25.60
N THR A 20 26.17 -44.90 25.65
CA THR A 20 24.71 -44.73 25.65
C THR A 20 24.14 -45.58 24.49
N GLY A 21 23.64 -46.77 24.84
CA GLY A 21 22.92 -47.63 23.90
C GLY A 21 21.58 -46.98 23.57
N GLY A 22 21.44 -46.47 22.38
CA GLY A 22 20.14 -46.06 21.84
C GLY A 22 19.27 -47.32 21.76
N SER A 23 18.19 -47.35 22.45
CA SER A 23 17.19 -48.42 22.43
C SER A 23 16.62 -48.54 21.01
N ASP A 24 16.37 -49.77 20.57
CA ASP A 24 15.75 -50.01 19.25
C ASP A 24 14.39 -49.29 19.20
N PRO A 25 14.16 -48.41 18.21
CA PRO A 25 12.87 -47.69 18.03
C PRO A 25 11.65 -48.60 18.09
N ASN A 26 11.77 -49.84 17.61
CA ASN A 26 10.74 -50.87 17.67
C ASN A 26 10.40 -51.29 19.11
N GLU A 27 11.41 -51.38 19.95
CA GLU A 27 11.27 -51.78 21.35
C GLU A 27 10.59 -50.66 22.17
N ILE A 28 10.96 -49.37 21.86
CA ILE A 28 10.38 -48.21 22.50
C ILE A 28 8.89 -48.05 22.12
N VAL A 29 8.54 -48.13 20.85
CA VAL A 29 7.17 -48.07 20.36
C VAL A 29 6.31 -49.19 20.97
N SER A 30 6.85 -50.41 21.06
CA SER A 30 6.16 -51.56 21.72
C SER A 30 5.93 -51.31 23.20
N GLN A 31 6.93 -50.81 23.93
CA GLN A 31 6.80 -50.53 25.38
C GLN A 31 5.78 -49.41 25.66
N VAL A 32 5.69 -48.38 24.81
CA VAL A 32 4.74 -47.27 24.89
C VAL A 32 3.31 -47.77 24.64
N LEU A 33 3.12 -48.65 23.67
CA LEU A 33 1.80 -49.24 23.36
C LEU A 33 1.32 -50.26 24.37
N GLU A 34 2.23 -51.10 24.91
CA GLU A 34 1.86 -52.17 25.85
C GLU A 34 1.53 -51.65 27.27
N LYS A 35 2.09 -50.55 27.70
CA LYS A 35 1.97 -50.01 29.06
C LYS A 35 0.78 -49.10 29.32
N GLY A 36 -0.19 -49.04 28.43
CA GLY A 36 -1.47 -48.35 28.66
C GLY A 36 -1.42 -46.86 28.68
N LEU A 37 -0.73 -46.26 27.70
CA LEU A 37 -0.56 -44.81 27.52
C LEU A 37 -1.89 -44.03 27.51
N VAL A 38 -3.01 -44.71 27.21
CA VAL A 38 -4.36 -44.11 27.12
C VAL A 38 -4.89 -43.62 28.44
N SER A 39 -4.69 -44.39 29.51
CA SER A 39 -5.13 -43.97 30.83
C SER A 39 -4.34 -42.76 31.37
N LEU A 40 -3.11 -42.56 30.85
CA LEU A 40 -2.30 -41.41 31.17
C LEU A 40 -2.71 -40.16 30.35
N LEU A 41 -3.18 -40.36 29.11
CA LEU A 41 -3.61 -39.27 28.23
C LEU A 41 -5.00 -38.72 28.54
N GLU A 42 -5.76 -39.40 29.40
CA GLU A 42 -7.02 -38.88 29.97
C GLU A 42 -6.77 -37.81 31.06
N ASN A 43 -5.59 -37.79 31.65
CA ASN A 43 -5.19 -36.73 32.56
C ASN A 43 -4.72 -35.47 31.77
N SER A 44 -5.39 -34.36 32.01
CA SER A 44 -5.12 -33.07 31.29
C SER A 44 -3.67 -32.61 31.43
N ASP A 45 -3.04 -32.82 32.57
CA ASP A 45 -1.68 -32.35 32.88
C ASP A 45 -0.64 -33.23 32.17
N ILE A 46 -0.85 -34.51 32.08
CA ILE A 46 0.01 -35.46 31.37
C ILE A 46 -0.15 -35.26 29.86
N LYS A 47 -1.36 -35.00 29.40
CA LYS A 47 -1.61 -34.67 27.99
C LYS A 47 -0.85 -33.39 27.56
N ALA A 48 -0.88 -32.33 28.36
CA ALA A 48 -0.15 -31.10 28.12
C ALA A 48 1.36 -31.35 28.13
N ALA A 49 1.88 -32.14 29.04
CA ALA A 49 3.28 -32.50 29.15
C ALA A 49 3.79 -33.31 27.94
N VAL A 50 2.97 -34.27 27.47
CA VAL A 50 3.28 -35.08 26.28
C VAL A 50 3.27 -34.23 25.01
N LEU A 51 2.27 -33.35 24.88
CA LEU A 51 2.21 -32.41 23.76
C LEU A 51 3.40 -31.48 23.74
N HIS A 52 3.84 -31.05 24.90
CA HIS A 52 5.02 -30.21 25.05
C HIS A 52 6.30 -30.93 24.61
N ALA A 53 6.53 -32.16 25.12
CA ALA A 53 7.71 -32.93 24.73
C ALA A 53 7.73 -33.29 23.24
N LEU A 54 6.57 -33.55 22.63
CA LEU A 54 6.46 -33.78 21.19
C LEU A 54 6.77 -32.51 20.40
N ARG A 55 6.45 -31.32 20.91
CA ARG A 55 6.75 -30.05 20.27
C ARG A 55 8.22 -29.68 20.37
N ASN A 56 8.79 -29.74 21.54
CA ASN A 56 10.11 -29.16 21.82
C ASN A 56 11.27 -30.14 21.64
N ASP A 57 11.09 -31.39 22.07
CA ASP A 57 12.15 -32.39 22.02
C ASP A 57 12.18 -33.17 20.69
N ALA A 58 11.01 -33.37 20.06
CA ALA A 58 10.94 -34.02 18.75
C ALA A 58 10.83 -33.06 17.58
N GLY A 59 10.76 -31.75 17.84
CA GLY A 59 10.59 -30.73 16.78
C GLY A 59 9.28 -30.87 16.02
N LEU A 60 8.30 -31.61 16.55
CA LEU A 60 6.98 -31.74 15.92
C LEU A 60 6.16 -30.48 16.15
N PRO A 61 5.56 -29.89 15.14
CA PRO A 61 4.61 -28.78 15.30
C PRO A 61 3.48 -29.20 16.22
N GLY A 62 2.93 -28.24 16.94
CA GLY A 62 1.93 -28.53 17.98
C GLY A 62 0.73 -29.35 17.54
N TRP A 63 0.35 -29.28 16.28
CA TRP A 63 -0.74 -30.04 15.70
C TRP A 63 -0.35 -31.47 15.36
N SER A 64 0.86 -31.75 14.85
CA SER A 64 1.36 -33.12 14.62
C SER A 64 1.39 -33.89 15.93
N ALA A 65 1.80 -33.23 17.00
CA ALA A 65 1.75 -33.79 18.35
C ALA A 65 0.31 -34.14 18.78
N HIS A 66 -0.66 -33.27 18.48
CA HIS A 66 -2.09 -33.53 18.76
C HIS A 66 -2.66 -34.64 17.91
N VAL A 67 -2.28 -34.74 16.64
CA VAL A 67 -2.69 -35.83 15.74
C VAL A 67 -2.13 -37.17 16.17
N LEU A 68 -0.85 -37.21 16.48
CA LEU A 68 -0.19 -38.40 16.98
C LEU A 68 -0.90 -38.86 18.29
N LEU A 69 -1.17 -37.93 19.19
CA LEU A 69 -1.85 -38.20 20.45
C LEU A 69 -3.29 -38.68 20.26
N TYR A 70 -3.99 -38.13 19.31
CA TYR A 70 -5.39 -38.50 19.01
C TYR A 70 -5.43 -39.82 18.24
N GLY A 71 -4.53 -40.06 17.31
CA GLY A 71 -4.34 -41.35 16.64
C GLY A 71 -4.04 -42.48 17.62
N MET A 72 -3.18 -42.19 18.61
CA MET A 72 -2.87 -43.13 19.68
C MET A 72 -4.11 -43.41 20.55
N LYS A 73 -4.94 -42.42 20.90
CA LYS A 73 -6.20 -42.62 21.64
C LYS A 73 -7.19 -43.46 20.88
N LEU A 74 -7.37 -43.21 19.59
CA LEU A 74 -8.31 -43.98 18.75
C LEU A 74 -7.88 -45.41 18.57
N ALA A 75 -6.61 -45.66 18.43
CA ALA A 75 -6.08 -47.02 18.30
C ALA A 75 -6.35 -47.90 19.50
N VAL A 76 -6.35 -47.28 20.67
CA VAL A 76 -6.59 -48.02 21.92
C VAL A 76 -8.09 -48.12 22.21
N ALA A 77 -8.90 -47.15 21.87
CA ALA A 77 -10.35 -47.19 22.00
C ALA A 77 -10.99 -48.25 21.08
N ALA A 78 -10.38 -48.53 19.92
CA ALA A 78 -10.82 -49.55 18.98
C ALA A 78 -10.58 -51.00 19.43
N GLY A 79 -9.81 -51.26 20.52
CA GLY A 79 -9.71 -52.54 21.19
C GLY A 79 -9.23 -53.75 20.40
N GLN A 80 -8.67 -53.56 19.21
CA GLN A 80 -8.35 -54.58 18.26
C GLN A 80 -6.83 -54.77 18.09
N LYS A 81 -6.37 -56.03 18.21
CA LYS A 81 -4.98 -56.45 17.98
C LYS A 81 -4.43 -56.02 16.58
N TYR A 82 -5.34 -55.88 15.62
CA TYR A 82 -5.03 -55.43 14.24
C TYR A 82 -4.69 -53.94 14.12
N ALA A 83 -5.32 -53.10 14.93
CA ALA A 83 -5.07 -51.67 14.97
C ALA A 83 -3.68 -51.36 15.55
N SER A 84 -3.21 -52.17 16.53
CA SER A 84 -1.93 -52.00 17.19
C SER A 84 -0.75 -52.21 16.24
N ASP A 85 -0.81 -53.17 15.33
CA ASP A 85 0.25 -53.44 14.38
C ASP A 85 0.37 -52.37 13.27
N LYS A 86 -0.75 -51.84 12.83
CA LYS A 86 -0.79 -50.78 11.83
C LYS A 86 -0.33 -49.43 12.40
N ILE A 87 -0.67 -49.14 13.65
CA ILE A 87 -0.18 -47.95 14.36
C ILE A 87 1.30 -48.07 14.66
N LYS A 88 1.77 -49.26 15.04
CA LYS A 88 3.19 -49.55 15.20
C LYS A 88 3.94 -49.30 13.92
N THR A 89 3.46 -49.76 12.76
CA THR A 89 4.06 -49.54 11.46
C THR A 89 4.07 -48.07 11.08
N THR A 90 2.99 -47.33 11.41
CA THR A 90 2.88 -45.88 11.14
C THR A 90 3.80 -45.07 12.06
N LEU A 91 3.89 -45.41 13.35
CA LEU A 91 4.83 -44.78 14.29
C LEU A 91 6.28 -45.06 13.90
N LEU A 92 6.60 -46.26 13.44
CA LEU A 92 7.94 -46.61 12.96
C LEU A 92 8.34 -45.86 11.68
N SER A 93 7.38 -45.67 10.78
CA SER A 93 7.61 -44.84 9.58
C SER A 93 7.82 -43.35 9.95
N LEU A 94 7.10 -42.83 10.94
CA LEU A 94 7.28 -41.48 11.46
C LEU A 94 8.61 -41.31 12.22
N VAL A 95 9.08 -42.35 12.91
CA VAL A 95 10.37 -42.35 13.61
C VAL A 95 11.53 -42.33 12.62
N GLU A 96 11.39 -43.01 11.45
CA GLU A 96 12.38 -42.96 10.39
C GLU A 96 12.50 -41.56 9.76
N ASP A 97 11.35 -40.87 9.60
CA ASP A 97 11.33 -39.51 9.02
C ASP A 97 11.70 -38.42 10.07
N TYR A 98 11.48 -38.71 11.36
CA TYR A 98 11.72 -37.77 12.48
C TYR A 98 12.53 -38.41 13.62
N PRO A 99 13.86 -38.46 13.52
CA PRO A 99 14.71 -39.13 14.51
C PRO A 99 14.60 -38.61 15.95
N LEU A 100 14.20 -37.32 16.13
CA LEU A 100 13.98 -36.71 17.43
C LEU A 100 12.75 -37.28 18.15
N LEU A 101 11.79 -37.87 17.41
CA LEU A 101 10.61 -38.54 17.98
C LEU A 101 11.01 -39.74 18.86
N VAL A 102 12.11 -40.40 18.54
CA VAL A 102 12.67 -41.50 19.36
C VAL A 102 13.02 -41.01 20.76
N SER A 103 13.71 -39.88 20.87
CA SER A 103 14.09 -39.27 22.14
C SER A 103 12.89 -38.93 23.01
N VAL A 104 11.79 -38.44 22.40
CA VAL A 104 10.55 -38.13 23.11
C VAL A 104 9.83 -39.40 23.57
N LEU A 105 9.78 -40.42 22.74
CA LEU A 105 9.19 -41.72 23.12
C LEU A 105 9.98 -42.42 24.24
N GLU A 106 11.32 -42.28 24.22
CA GLU A 106 12.21 -42.78 25.30
C GLU A 106 11.93 -42.03 26.61
N LYS A 107 11.81 -40.72 26.59
CA LYS A 107 11.48 -39.90 27.78
C LYS A 107 10.09 -40.23 28.32
N LEU A 108 9.09 -40.45 27.43
CA LEU A 108 7.76 -40.91 27.81
C LEU A 108 7.77 -42.27 28.43
N ALA A 109 8.52 -43.22 27.90
CA ALA A 109 8.68 -44.56 28.49
C ALA A 109 9.38 -44.49 29.86
N ALA A 110 10.39 -43.65 30.00
CA ALA A 110 11.11 -43.41 31.25
C ALA A 110 10.23 -42.69 32.32
N ALA A 111 9.37 -41.76 31.91
CA ALA A 111 8.44 -41.07 32.76
C ALA A 111 7.35 -42.00 33.35
N GLN A 112 6.94 -43.01 32.58
CA GLN A 112 6.00 -44.02 32.99
C GLN A 112 6.57 -44.92 34.10
N LEU A 113 7.87 -45.17 34.07
CA LEU A 113 8.57 -45.95 35.10
C LEU A 113 8.73 -45.23 36.45
N ARG A 114 8.66 -43.88 36.43
CA ARG A 114 8.83 -42.99 37.61
C ARG A 114 7.54 -42.34 38.08
N ALA A 115 6.44 -43.06 38.13
CA ALA A 115 5.11 -42.51 38.48
C ALA A 115 5.02 -41.84 39.89
N LYS A 116 6.10 -41.78 40.67
CA LYS A 116 6.17 -41.13 41.99
C LYS A 116 6.53 -39.62 41.91
N GLU A 117 6.98 -39.12 40.74
CA GLU A 117 7.49 -37.74 40.61
C GLU A 117 6.66 -36.87 39.61
N LYS A 118 5.34 -37.00 39.65
CA LYS A 118 4.41 -36.31 38.73
C LYS A 118 4.47 -34.78 38.79
N SER A 119 4.86 -34.19 39.92
CA SER A 119 4.95 -32.72 40.08
C SER A 119 6.23 -32.14 39.49
N GLU A 120 7.37 -32.81 39.61
CA GLU A 120 8.66 -32.36 39.03
C GLU A 120 8.67 -32.38 37.52
N LEU A 121 8.02 -33.36 36.91
CA LEU A 121 7.92 -33.42 35.43
C LEU A 121 7.06 -32.30 34.87
N LYS A 122 6.01 -31.90 35.61
CA LYS A 122 5.15 -30.78 35.24
C LYS A 122 5.91 -29.43 35.26
N GLU A 123 6.68 -29.19 36.31
CA GLU A 123 7.47 -27.95 36.45
C GLU A 123 8.60 -27.85 35.43
N LEU A 124 9.30 -28.97 35.16
CA LEU A 124 10.32 -29.01 34.12
C LEU A 124 9.76 -28.76 32.72
N LEU A 125 8.60 -29.32 32.41
CA LEU A 125 7.95 -29.20 31.12
C LEU A 125 7.28 -27.79 30.90
N LEU A 126 6.86 -27.14 31.97
CA LEU A 126 6.32 -25.76 31.92
C LEU A 126 7.43 -24.73 31.79
N ALA A 127 8.63 -24.98 32.37
CA ALA A 127 9.75 -24.04 32.24
C ALA A 127 10.36 -23.96 30.84
N GLU A 128 10.22 -25.03 30.03
CA GLU A 128 10.70 -25.05 28.65
C GLU A 128 9.69 -24.43 27.65
N LEU A 129 8.44 -24.20 28.06
CA LEU A 129 7.36 -23.67 27.19
C LEU A 129 7.53 -22.21 26.77
N ASP A 130 8.32 -21.43 27.50
CA ASP A 130 8.44 -19.99 27.30
C ASP A 130 9.44 -19.58 26.20
N GLU A 131 10.17 -20.53 25.59
CA GLU A 131 11.25 -20.20 24.66
C GLU A 131 11.00 -20.48 23.16
N VAL A 132 9.86 -21.02 22.73
CA VAL A 132 9.66 -21.39 21.32
C VAL A 132 9.16 -20.23 20.47
N ASP A 133 10.01 -19.76 19.58
CA ASP A 133 9.70 -18.77 18.54
C ASP A 133 8.67 -19.29 17.52
N SER A 134 7.65 -18.46 17.24
CA SER A 134 6.58 -18.77 16.29
C SER A 134 7.08 -19.01 14.85
N GLU A 135 8.27 -18.57 14.50
CA GLU A 135 8.91 -18.74 13.19
C GLU A 135 9.40 -20.19 12.99
N THR A 136 9.96 -20.77 14.04
CA THR A 136 10.40 -22.18 14.07
C THR A 136 9.18 -23.12 13.98
N ALA A 137 8.09 -22.81 14.69
CA ALA A 137 6.86 -23.58 14.65
C ALA A 137 6.21 -23.65 13.27
N ARG A 138 6.29 -22.56 12.49
CA ARG A 138 5.71 -22.47 11.14
C ARG A 138 6.51 -23.21 10.07
N SER A 139 7.84 -23.22 10.16
CA SER A 139 8.68 -23.95 9.21
C SER A 139 8.49 -25.48 9.32
N TYR A 140 8.22 -25.95 10.53
CA TYR A 140 7.93 -27.37 10.77
C TYR A 140 6.52 -27.77 10.32
N ALA A 141 5.51 -26.89 10.41
CA ALA A 141 4.13 -27.17 10.01
C ALA A 141 3.98 -27.56 8.53
N LYS A 142 4.81 -27.00 7.65
CA LYS A 142 4.77 -27.30 6.22
C LYS A 142 5.28 -28.69 5.89
N ALA A 143 6.43 -29.07 6.48
CA ALA A 143 7.03 -30.38 6.24
C ALA A 143 6.12 -31.53 6.71
N ASP A 144 5.40 -31.29 7.80
CA ASP A 144 4.53 -32.32 8.40
C ASP A 144 3.17 -32.43 7.71
N LEU A 145 2.67 -31.36 7.12
CA LEU A 145 1.48 -31.40 6.26
C LEU A 145 1.72 -32.31 5.04
N ASP A 146 2.86 -32.13 4.40
CA ASP A 146 3.25 -32.97 3.25
C ASP A 146 3.39 -34.45 3.66
N ALA A 147 3.88 -34.71 4.87
CA ALA A 147 3.97 -36.07 5.44
C ALA A 147 2.58 -36.70 5.73
N VAL A 148 1.64 -35.92 6.28
CA VAL A 148 0.26 -36.39 6.55
C VAL A 148 -0.49 -36.64 5.24
N ILE A 149 -0.36 -35.75 4.25
CA ILE A 149 -0.94 -35.88 2.89
C ILE A 149 -0.33 -37.12 2.20
N ALA A 150 0.99 -37.33 2.33
CA ALA A 150 1.66 -38.50 1.78
C ALA A 150 1.21 -39.82 2.44
N LEU A 151 0.91 -39.81 3.75
CA LEU A 151 0.32 -40.97 4.46
C LEU A 151 -1.11 -41.27 4.02
N HIS A 152 -1.93 -40.21 3.80
CA HIS A 152 -3.29 -40.36 3.27
C HIS A 152 -3.27 -40.90 1.84
N ASN A 153 -2.41 -40.35 0.97
CA ASN A 153 -2.29 -40.77 -0.43
C ASN A 153 -1.66 -42.16 -0.65
N ARG A 154 -1.00 -42.72 0.35
CA ARG A 154 -0.44 -44.08 0.26
C ARG A 154 -1.46 -45.20 0.50
N GLY A 155 -2.75 -44.91 0.57
CA GLY A 155 -3.82 -45.94 0.62
C GLY A 155 -3.79 -46.82 1.86
N LYS A 156 -3.13 -46.43 2.94
CA LYS A 156 -3.02 -47.19 4.17
C LYS A 156 -4.27 -47.12 5.07
N LEU A 157 -5.26 -46.34 4.67
CA LEU A 157 -6.53 -46.16 5.38
C LEU A 157 -7.71 -46.87 4.70
N GLU A 158 -7.54 -47.44 3.50
CA GLU A 158 -8.64 -48.05 2.70
C GLU A 158 -9.14 -49.41 3.23
N ASP A 159 -8.37 -50.09 4.10
CA ASP A 159 -8.74 -51.43 4.65
C ASP A 159 -9.41 -51.37 6.03
N LEU A 160 -9.87 -50.24 6.47
CA LEU A 160 -10.50 -50.07 7.79
C LEU A 160 -12.05 -50.15 7.69
N ASP A 161 -12.66 -50.89 8.63
CA ASP A 161 -14.13 -51.00 8.84
C ASP A 161 -14.80 -49.61 8.70
N GLU A 162 -16.03 -49.54 8.13
CA GLU A 162 -16.78 -48.29 7.85
C GLU A 162 -16.83 -47.32 9.05
N THR A 163 -16.82 -47.85 10.27
CA THR A 163 -16.80 -47.03 11.51
C THR A 163 -15.46 -46.33 11.71
N VAL A 164 -14.37 -46.95 11.32
CA VAL A 164 -13.01 -46.36 11.41
C VAL A 164 -12.74 -45.46 10.24
N ALA A 165 -13.32 -45.71 9.08
CA ALA A 165 -13.24 -44.79 7.93
C ALA A 165 -13.98 -43.46 8.23
N GLY A 166 -15.18 -43.52 8.81
CA GLY A 166 -15.90 -42.31 9.24
C GLY A 166 -15.19 -41.52 10.35
N LEU A 167 -14.46 -42.23 11.23
CA LEU A 167 -13.61 -41.58 12.23
C LEU A 167 -12.34 -40.99 11.64
N ALA A 168 -11.78 -41.59 10.62
CA ALA A 168 -10.64 -41.05 9.87
C ALA A 168 -11.00 -39.78 9.12
N ASP A 169 -12.19 -39.75 8.52
CA ASP A 169 -12.73 -38.57 7.86
C ASP A 169 -12.97 -37.41 8.86
N GLU A 170 -13.55 -37.73 10.04
CA GLU A 170 -13.73 -36.73 11.12
C GLU A 170 -12.39 -36.19 11.64
N ILE A 171 -11.38 -37.06 11.73
CA ILE A 171 -10.02 -36.62 12.11
C ILE A 171 -9.41 -35.76 11.03
N MET A 172 -9.55 -36.13 9.76
CA MET A 172 -9.02 -35.32 8.62
C MET A 172 -9.73 -33.98 8.57
N ASP A 173 -11.03 -33.91 8.76
CA ASP A 173 -11.77 -32.64 8.83
C ASP A 173 -11.32 -31.77 10.01
N LYS A 174 -11.08 -32.34 11.17
CA LYS A 174 -10.56 -31.63 12.35
C LYS A 174 -9.10 -31.19 12.13
N LEU A 175 -8.30 -31.99 11.46
CA LEU A 175 -6.95 -31.67 11.03
C LEU A 175 -6.93 -30.54 10.00
N GLU A 176 -7.78 -30.64 8.99
CA GLU A 176 -7.92 -29.54 8.02
C GLU A 176 -8.35 -28.24 8.68
N ASN A 177 -9.27 -28.31 9.67
CA ASN A 177 -9.69 -27.14 10.42
C ASN A 177 -8.57 -26.56 11.29
N LEU A 178 -7.80 -27.40 11.99
CA LEU A 178 -6.64 -26.99 12.78
C LEU A 178 -5.53 -26.42 11.89
N LEU A 179 -5.23 -27.05 10.76
CA LEU A 179 -4.28 -26.54 9.75
C LEU A 179 -4.75 -25.23 9.16
N ARG A 180 -6.05 -25.11 8.90
CA ARG A 180 -6.67 -23.86 8.45
C ARG A 180 -6.46 -22.73 9.44
N ASP A 181 -6.55 -23.03 10.73
CA ASP A 181 -6.34 -22.04 11.79
C ASP A 181 -4.85 -21.72 12.04
N MET A 182 -3.95 -22.69 11.89
CA MET A 182 -2.52 -22.49 12.07
C MET A 182 -1.83 -21.85 10.86
N THR A 183 -2.36 -22.02 9.65
CA THR A 183 -1.78 -21.47 8.40
C THR A 183 -2.37 -20.11 8.01
N LYS A 184 -3.31 -19.56 8.80
CA LYS A 184 -3.75 -18.18 8.59
C LYS A 184 -2.70 -17.23 9.16
N PRO A 185 -2.45 -16.07 8.51
CA PRO A 185 -1.62 -15.03 9.10
C PRO A 185 -2.22 -14.55 10.43
N ASP A 186 -1.36 -14.12 11.33
CA ASP A 186 -1.76 -13.56 12.62
C ASP A 186 -2.32 -12.15 12.41
N LEU A 187 -3.62 -12.06 12.09
CA LEU A 187 -4.31 -10.82 11.84
C LEU A 187 -4.83 -10.22 13.14
N LEU A 188 -4.18 -9.15 13.57
CA LEU A 188 -4.57 -8.43 14.78
C LEU A 188 -5.83 -7.60 14.51
N VAL A 189 -6.98 -8.10 14.92
CA VAL A 189 -8.21 -7.31 15.01
C VAL A 189 -8.29 -6.78 16.43
N ALA A 190 -7.80 -5.56 16.64
CA ALA A 190 -7.83 -4.94 17.95
C ALA A 190 -9.27 -4.90 18.47
N GLY A 191 -9.48 -5.41 19.67
CA GLY A 191 -10.77 -5.38 20.34
C GLY A 191 -11.65 -6.60 20.15
N MET A 192 -11.21 -7.64 19.46
CA MET A 192 -11.97 -8.90 19.40
C MET A 192 -11.61 -9.88 20.51
N GLU A 193 -10.47 -9.72 21.16
CA GLU A 193 -10.06 -10.54 22.28
C GLU A 193 -10.36 -9.84 23.61
N GLY A 194 -11.40 -10.23 24.26
CA GLY A 194 -11.66 -9.88 25.66
C GLY A 194 -12.81 -8.88 25.88
N ASN A 195 -13.42 -9.01 27.03
CA ASN A 195 -14.46 -8.12 27.57
C ASN A 195 -14.04 -6.66 27.50
N TRP A 196 -14.52 -5.98 26.48
CA TRP A 196 -14.41 -4.53 26.28
C TRP A 196 -15.38 -3.77 27.21
N GLU A 197 -15.58 -4.24 28.43
CA GLU A 197 -15.98 -3.36 29.49
C GLU A 197 -14.83 -2.36 29.71
N CYS A 198 -14.84 -1.33 28.86
CA CYS A 198 -13.86 -0.30 28.88
C CYS A 198 -13.90 0.42 30.22
N ASN A 199 -13.09 -0.05 31.15
CA ASN A 199 -12.92 0.66 32.40
C ASN A 199 -12.00 1.86 32.11
N SER A 200 -12.61 2.95 31.58
CA SER A 200 -11.92 4.21 31.26
C SER A 200 -11.03 4.72 32.41
N LYS A 201 -11.32 4.31 33.65
CA LYS A 201 -10.51 4.62 34.84
C LYS A 201 -9.16 3.89 34.88
N ARG A 202 -9.00 2.81 34.08
CA ARG A 202 -7.75 2.03 34.01
C ARG A 202 -6.83 2.48 32.87
N LEU A 203 -7.32 3.18 31.85
CA LEU A 203 -6.52 3.64 30.72
C LEU A 203 -5.84 4.98 31.03
N SER A 204 -4.60 5.13 30.58
CA SER A 204 -3.88 6.41 30.56
C SER A 204 -4.56 7.42 29.62
N ALA A 205 -4.21 8.70 29.71
CA ALA A 205 -4.80 9.70 28.83
C ALA A 205 -4.42 9.46 27.35
N SER A 206 -3.20 9.00 27.10
CA SER A 206 -2.73 8.59 25.76
C SER A 206 -3.46 7.35 25.24
N GLU A 207 -3.59 6.30 26.07
CA GLU A 207 -4.33 5.08 25.68
C GLU A 207 -5.79 5.35 25.39
N GLN A 208 -6.42 6.29 26.08
CA GLN A 208 -7.79 6.72 25.83
C GLN A 208 -7.98 7.30 24.42
N LEU A 209 -6.94 7.90 23.83
CA LEU A 209 -6.96 8.45 22.46
C LEU A 209 -6.57 7.45 21.37
N ARG A 210 -6.16 6.24 21.71
CA ARG A 210 -5.84 5.22 20.71
C ARG A 210 -7.09 4.85 19.91
N TYR A 211 -6.90 4.55 18.62
CA TYR A 211 -7.98 4.18 17.70
C TYR A 211 -8.79 2.96 18.15
N ASN A 212 -8.20 2.12 19.00
CA ASN A 212 -8.79 0.89 19.56
C ASN A 212 -9.24 1.02 21.01
N SER A 213 -9.26 2.23 21.58
CA SER A 213 -9.65 2.44 23.01
C SER A 213 -11.11 2.08 23.32
N GLY A 214 -11.98 2.05 22.34
CA GLY A 214 -13.43 1.79 22.51
C GLY A 214 -14.21 2.90 23.22
N LEU A 215 -13.56 4.04 23.54
CA LEU A 215 -14.16 5.15 24.27
C LEU A 215 -14.97 6.10 23.39
N TYR A 216 -14.72 6.05 22.09
CA TYR A 216 -15.36 6.93 21.10
C TYR A 216 -16.09 6.07 20.08
N GLY A 217 -17.31 6.45 19.74
CA GLY A 217 -18.07 5.85 18.67
C GLY A 217 -17.44 6.08 17.30
N PHE A 218 -18.02 5.45 16.32
CA PHE A 218 -17.58 5.56 14.94
C PHE A 218 -18.62 6.33 14.13
N HIS A 219 -18.27 7.52 13.67
CA HIS A 219 -19.21 8.47 13.07
C HIS A 219 -18.74 8.98 11.71
N GLY A 220 -19.70 9.26 10.82
CA GLY A 220 -19.52 10.07 9.61
C GLY A 220 -18.59 9.50 8.54
N ARG A 221 -18.48 8.18 8.42
CA ARG A 221 -17.62 7.48 7.45
C ARG A 221 -18.38 6.52 6.53
N ASP A 222 -19.66 6.77 6.32
CA ASP A 222 -20.52 5.87 5.53
C ASP A 222 -20.06 5.76 4.09
N ALA A 223 -19.66 6.87 3.46
CA ALA A 223 -19.16 6.90 2.10
C ALA A 223 -17.85 6.09 1.94
N GLU A 224 -16.94 6.20 2.90
CA GLU A 224 -15.68 5.43 2.89
C GLU A 224 -15.94 3.95 3.16
N LEU A 225 -16.90 3.61 4.03
CA LEU A 225 -17.32 2.22 4.24
C LEU A 225 -17.97 1.62 2.99
N GLU A 226 -18.74 2.41 2.22
CA GLU A 226 -19.32 1.98 0.96
C GLU A 226 -18.23 1.69 -0.09
N ILE A 227 -17.21 2.55 -0.19
CA ILE A 227 -16.04 2.30 -1.05
C ILE A 227 -15.33 1.02 -0.63
N LEU A 228 -15.12 0.81 0.68
CA LEU A 228 -14.48 -0.40 1.19
C LEU A 228 -15.33 -1.66 0.93
N SER A 229 -16.65 -1.57 1.05
CA SER A 229 -17.55 -2.67 0.70
C SER A 229 -17.46 -2.98 -0.79
N SER A 230 -17.47 -1.97 -1.66
CA SER A 230 -17.28 -2.14 -3.10
C SER A 230 -15.90 -2.73 -3.44
N PHE A 231 -14.87 -2.39 -2.68
CA PHE A 231 -13.53 -2.98 -2.81
C PHE A 231 -13.52 -4.49 -2.52
N LEU A 232 -14.30 -4.96 -1.55
CA LEU A 232 -14.41 -6.40 -1.25
C LEU A 232 -15.18 -7.13 -2.35
N GLU A 233 -16.29 -6.53 -2.79
CA GLU A 233 -17.25 -7.14 -3.71
C GLU A 233 -16.89 -6.95 -5.18
N ALA A 234 -15.83 -6.17 -5.49
CA ALA A 234 -15.49 -5.77 -6.85
C ALA A 234 -15.56 -6.96 -7.83
N ILE A 235 -16.69 -7.06 -8.50
CA ILE A 235 -16.95 -8.04 -9.54
C ILE A 235 -16.55 -7.40 -10.86
N TYR A 236 -15.45 -7.88 -11.45
CA TYR A 236 -15.11 -7.54 -12.83
C TYR A 236 -15.72 -8.58 -13.77
N PRO A 237 -15.94 -8.24 -15.05
CA PRO A 237 -16.56 -9.18 -15.99
C PRO A 237 -15.79 -10.48 -16.17
N GLU A 238 -14.51 -10.53 -15.83
CA GLU A 238 -13.71 -11.75 -15.83
C GLU A 238 -13.53 -12.30 -14.41
N PRO A 239 -14.07 -13.48 -14.07
CA PRO A 239 -14.04 -14.04 -12.71
C PRO A 239 -12.64 -14.27 -12.14
N HIS A 240 -11.60 -14.30 -12.99
CA HIS A 240 -10.22 -14.53 -12.56
C HIS A 240 -9.52 -13.29 -12.00
N ILE A 241 -9.91 -12.07 -12.41
CA ILE A 241 -9.27 -10.81 -11.99
C ILE A 241 -9.68 -10.39 -10.57
N ASN A 242 -10.76 -10.96 -10.04
CA ASN A 242 -11.33 -10.59 -8.74
C ASN A 242 -10.64 -11.22 -7.53
N ARG A 243 -9.71 -12.15 -7.74
CA ARG A 243 -9.12 -12.93 -6.66
C ARG A 243 -8.10 -12.15 -5.85
N PHE A 244 -7.37 -11.22 -6.46
CA PHE A 244 -6.42 -10.34 -5.79
C PHE A 244 -6.67 -8.87 -6.16
N ARG A 245 -6.81 -8.02 -5.15
CA ARG A 245 -6.91 -6.56 -5.28
C ARG A 245 -6.28 -5.86 -4.09
N TRP A 246 -5.80 -4.66 -4.31
CA TRP A 246 -5.24 -3.82 -3.27
C TRP A 246 -5.60 -2.36 -3.47
N MET A 247 -5.60 -1.58 -2.38
CA MET A 247 -5.88 -0.15 -2.42
C MET A 247 -5.22 0.61 -1.26
N PHE A 248 -5.12 1.93 -1.43
CA PHE A 248 -4.74 2.85 -0.37
C PHE A 248 -5.91 3.65 0.18
N ILE A 249 -5.91 3.83 1.50
CA ILE A 249 -6.58 4.96 2.16
C ILE A 249 -5.49 5.91 2.65
N THR A 250 -5.58 7.16 2.25
CA THR A 250 -4.62 8.20 2.60
C THR A 250 -5.28 9.32 3.41
N GLY A 251 -4.48 10.07 4.15
CA GLY A 251 -4.94 11.24 4.88
C GLY A 251 -3.99 11.64 6.00
N PRO A 252 -4.06 12.88 6.50
CA PRO A 252 -3.24 13.36 7.59
C PRO A 252 -3.28 12.48 8.85
N GLY A 253 -2.28 12.62 9.72
CA GLY A 253 -2.31 12.00 11.05
C GLY A 253 -3.52 12.50 11.84
N GLY A 254 -4.21 11.60 12.56
CA GLY A 254 -5.36 11.95 13.39
C GLY A 254 -6.71 12.04 12.69
N GLU A 255 -6.81 11.77 11.38
CA GLU A 255 -8.08 11.72 10.63
C GLU A 255 -8.91 10.43 10.84
N GLY A 256 -8.34 9.43 11.50
CA GLY A 256 -9.05 8.20 11.84
C GLY A 256 -8.91 7.06 10.83
N LYS A 257 -7.86 7.00 10.00
CA LYS A 257 -7.61 5.89 9.06
C LYS A 257 -7.61 4.51 9.72
N SER A 258 -6.79 4.35 10.78
CA SER A 258 -6.69 3.08 11.51
C SER A 258 -8.00 2.73 12.23
N ARG A 259 -8.78 3.75 12.68
CA ARG A 259 -10.11 3.54 13.25
C ARG A 259 -11.10 3.03 12.21
N LEU A 260 -11.11 3.63 11.01
CA LEU A 260 -11.96 3.17 9.90
C LEU A 260 -11.65 1.71 9.54
N ALA A 261 -10.37 1.37 9.41
CA ALA A 261 -9.96 -0.01 9.10
C ALA A 261 -10.36 -0.99 10.20
N LEU A 262 -10.21 -0.62 11.49
CA LEU A 262 -10.65 -1.44 12.63
C LEU A 262 -12.15 -1.71 12.59
N GLU A 263 -12.97 -0.67 12.43
CA GLU A 263 -14.43 -0.83 12.39
C GLU A 263 -14.87 -1.65 11.17
N PHE A 264 -14.19 -1.48 10.05
CA PHE A 264 -14.44 -2.29 8.88
C PHE A 264 -14.08 -3.77 9.12
N CYS A 265 -12.92 -4.07 9.74
CA CYS A 265 -12.56 -5.43 10.12
C CYS A 265 -13.55 -6.05 11.12
N LYS A 266 -13.99 -5.29 12.12
CA LYS A 266 -15.02 -5.74 13.07
C LYS A 266 -16.32 -6.12 12.35
N LYS A 267 -16.78 -5.28 11.42
CA LYS A 267 -17.97 -5.57 10.62
C LYS A 267 -17.84 -6.86 9.80
N LEU A 268 -16.63 -7.21 9.39
CA LEU A 268 -16.35 -8.41 8.59
C LEU A 268 -16.19 -9.68 9.45
N SER A 269 -15.90 -9.56 10.74
CA SER A 269 -15.65 -10.69 11.63
C SER A 269 -16.87 -11.62 11.82
N ASP A 270 -18.08 -11.07 11.70
CA ASP A 270 -19.34 -11.83 11.77
C ASP A 270 -19.67 -12.56 10.45
N GLY A 271 -18.88 -12.32 9.41
CA GLY A 271 -19.05 -12.85 8.06
C GLY A 271 -18.01 -13.91 7.68
N PRO A 272 -17.94 -14.24 6.39
CA PRO A 272 -16.99 -15.25 5.89
C PRO A 272 -15.55 -14.74 5.82
N TRP A 273 -15.31 -13.45 5.97
CA TRP A 273 -14.01 -12.82 5.79
C TRP A 273 -13.09 -13.05 7.00
N HIS A 274 -11.83 -13.36 6.71
CA HIS A 274 -10.75 -13.26 7.66
C HIS A 274 -10.07 -11.89 7.46
N ALA A 275 -10.27 -10.98 8.40
CA ALA A 275 -9.87 -9.59 8.25
C ALA A 275 -9.10 -9.09 9.47
N GLY A 276 -8.02 -8.34 9.25
CA GLY A 276 -7.29 -7.72 10.34
C GLY A 276 -5.95 -7.11 9.90
N LYS A 277 -5.23 -6.55 10.88
CA LYS A 277 -3.93 -5.90 10.67
C LYS A 277 -2.84 -6.96 10.54
N LEU A 278 -2.10 -6.93 9.43
CA LEU A 278 -0.93 -7.77 9.20
C LEU A 278 0.31 -7.09 9.79
N SER A 279 0.97 -7.74 10.74
CA SER A 279 2.20 -7.22 11.33
C SER A 279 3.36 -7.26 10.33
N LEU A 280 4.36 -6.40 10.50
CA LEU A 280 5.56 -6.42 9.66
C LEU A 280 6.36 -7.73 9.81
N ARG A 281 6.26 -8.39 10.96
CA ARG A 281 6.87 -9.70 11.21
C ARG A 281 6.20 -10.76 10.34
N GLU A 282 4.87 -10.84 10.37
CA GLU A 282 4.08 -11.76 9.55
C GLU A 282 4.31 -11.51 8.06
N LEU A 283 4.32 -10.23 7.67
CA LEU A 283 4.61 -9.82 6.30
C LEU A 283 5.96 -10.37 5.82
N LYS A 284 7.00 -10.30 6.68
CA LYS A 284 8.32 -10.84 6.38
C LYS A 284 8.30 -12.35 6.20
N VAL A 285 7.62 -13.07 7.09
CA VAL A 285 7.47 -14.54 7.00
C VAL A 285 6.78 -14.94 5.69
N MET A 286 5.75 -14.21 5.28
CA MET A 286 5.04 -14.46 4.02
C MET A 286 5.92 -14.20 2.78
N VAL A 287 6.82 -13.22 2.84
CA VAL A 287 7.70 -12.85 1.72
C VAL A 287 8.89 -13.80 1.60
N ASP A 288 9.50 -14.21 2.72
CA ASP A 288 10.71 -15.05 2.73
C ASP A 288 10.44 -16.47 2.19
N GLY A 289 9.21 -16.80 1.83
CA GLY A 289 8.84 -18.04 1.15
C GLY A 289 8.92 -19.29 2.03
N GLN A 290 9.06 -19.13 3.34
CA GLN A 290 9.01 -20.22 4.31
C GLN A 290 7.60 -20.82 4.42
N PHE A 291 6.64 -20.20 3.73
CA PHE A 291 5.22 -20.49 3.93
C PHE A 291 4.43 -20.38 2.62
N ASP A 292 3.94 -21.51 2.11
CA ASP A 292 3.04 -21.58 0.94
C ASP A 292 1.60 -21.23 1.37
N TRP A 293 1.37 -19.95 1.63
CA TRP A 293 0.07 -19.49 2.08
C TRP A 293 -0.95 -19.42 0.93
N ARG A 294 -2.13 -19.99 1.17
CA ARG A 294 -3.29 -19.87 0.28
C ARG A 294 -4.52 -19.45 1.07
N PRO A 295 -5.37 -18.58 0.51
CA PRO A 295 -6.58 -18.17 1.19
C PRO A 295 -7.57 -19.33 1.32
N ARG A 296 -7.92 -19.69 2.53
CA ARG A 296 -8.97 -20.66 2.83
C ARG A 296 -10.29 -20.01 3.24
N ARG A 297 -10.28 -18.73 3.43
CA ARG A 297 -11.42 -17.81 3.56
C ARG A 297 -11.12 -16.56 2.74
N PRO A 298 -12.13 -15.82 2.29
CA PRO A 298 -11.90 -14.47 1.80
C PRO A 298 -11.06 -13.72 2.82
N THR A 299 -9.94 -13.13 2.40
CA THR A 299 -8.95 -12.55 3.34
C THR A 299 -8.72 -11.08 3.02
N LEU A 300 -8.81 -10.23 4.06
CA LEU A 300 -8.46 -8.81 4.01
C LEU A 300 -7.26 -8.55 4.91
N PHE A 301 -6.12 -8.24 4.32
CA PHE A 301 -4.94 -7.74 5.01
C PHE A 301 -5.01 -6.23 5.15
N VAL A 302 -4.86 -5.71 6.35
CA VAL A 302 -4.67 -4.28 6.60
C VAL A 302 -3.20 -4.05 6.94
N ILE A 303 -2.50 -3.25 6.15
CA ILE A 303 -1.11 -2.85 6.38
C ILE A 303 -1.10 -1.37 6.74
N ASP A 304 -0.76 -1.09 7.99
CA ASP A 304 -0.65 0.27 8.50
C ASP A 304 0.79 0.75 8.35
N TYR A 305 0.97 1.95 7.78
CA TYR A 305 2.27 2.56 7.49
C TYR A 305 3.19 1.73 6.58
N PRO A 306 2.78 1.37 5.35
CA PRO A 306 3.62 0.65 4.39
C PRO A 306 4.95 1.36 4.08
N ALA A 307 5.02 2.68 4.24
CA ALA A 307 6.24 3.47 4.06
C ALA A 307 7.37 3.10 5.05
N GLN A 308 7.07 2.36 6.13
CA GLN A 308 8.12 1.90 7.08
C GLN A 308 9.01 0.81 6.49
N LYS A 309 8.46 -0.03 5.63
CA LYS A 309 9.14 -1.16 4.96
C LYS A 309 8.64 -1.33 3.52
N PRO A 310 8.84 -0.32 2.66
CA PRO A 310 8.23 -0.29 1.34
C PRO A 310 8.66 -1.46 0.45
N GLU A 311 9.94 -1.84 0.50
CA GLU A 311 10.45 -2.97 -0.29
C GLU A 311 9.80 -4.30 0.12
N LEU A 312 9.58 -4.50 1.44
CA LEU A 312 8.93 -5.70 1.96
C LEU A 312 7.45 -5.76 1.54
N VAL A 313 6.74 -4.62 1.61
CA VAL A 313 5.35 -4.53 1.14
C VAL A 313 5.27 -4.78 -0.36
N GLY A 314 6.19 -4.21 -1.14
CA GLY A 314 6.28 -4.46 -2.58
C GLY A 314 6.52 -5.92 -2.93
N ALA A 315 7.45 -6.57 -2.23
CA ALA A 315 7.72 -8.01 -2.38
C ALA A 315 6.49 -8.86 -2.03
N PHE A 316 5.75 -8.48 -0.98
CA PHE A 316 4.49 -9.14 -0.61
C PHE A 316 3.42 -9.01 -1.71
N LEU A 317 3.19 -7.80 -2.21
CA LEU A 317 2.25 -7.58 -3.32
C LEU A 317 2.67 -8.35 -4.59
N SER A 318 3.96 -8.40 -4.89
CA SER A 318 4.51 -9.17 -6.03
C SER A 318 4.31 -10.67 -5.84
N SER A 319 4.46 -11.20 -4.62
CA SER A 319 4.18 -12.62 -4.35
C SER A 319 2.70 -12.95 -4.54
N LEU A 320 1.79 -12.12 -4.01
CA LEU A 320 0.35 -12.28 -4.23
C LEU A 320 -0.01 -12.16 -5.72
N ASN A 321 0.63 -11.23 -6.45
CA ASN A 321 0.43 -11.09 -7.89
C ASN A 321 0.92 -12.30 -8.69
N ARG A 322 1.97 -12.97 -8.27
CA ARG A 322 2.44 -14.22 -8.91
C ARG A 322 1.45 -15.36 -8.72
N ASP A 323 0.87 -15.46 -7.51
CA ASP A 323 0.11 -16.62 -7.07
C ASP A 323 -1.42 -16.47 -7.19
N TRP A 324 -1.95 -15.27 -7.46
CA TRP A 324 -3.39 -14.96 -7.44
C TRP A 324 -4.26 -15.87 -8.32
N ARG A 325 -3.70 -16.41 -9.42
CA ARG A 325 -4.43 -17.32 -10.31
C ARG A 325 -4.73 -18.67 -9.68
N THR A 326 -3.98 -19.04 -8.64
CA THR A 326 -4.16 -20.28 -7.88
C THR A 326 -5.08 -20.10 -6.69
N PHE A 327 -5.50 -18.87 -6.38
CA PHE A 327 -6.38 -18.62 -5.26
C PHE A 327 -7.81 -19.04 -5.59
N ASP A 328 -8.46 -19.80 -4.71
CA ASP A 328 -9.87 -20.14 -4.83
C ASP A 328 -10.78 -19.05 -4.28
N LEU A 329 -10.26 -18.22 -3.37
CA LEU A 329 -11.00 -17.20 -2.63
C LEU A 329 -10.33 -15.83 -2.77
N PRO A 330 -11.09 -14.73 -2.66
CA PRO A 330 -10.57 -13.38 -2.82
C PRO A 330 -9.60 -12.98 -1.72
N VAL A 331 -8.54 -12.32 -2.13
CA VAL A 331 -7.55 -11.66 -1.27
C VAL A 331 -7.60 -10.16 -1.51
N ARG A 332 -7.68 -9.40 -0.45
CA ARG A 332 -7.67 -7.94 -0.47
C ARG A 332 -6.56 -7.41 0.41
N VAL A 333 -5.87 -6.36 -0.06
CA VAL A 333 -4.84 -5.67 0.72
C VAL A 333 -5.20 -4.19 0.81
N LEU A 334 -5.53 -3.75 2.02
CA LEU A 334 -5.83 -2.37 2.35
C LEU A 334 -4.61 -1.75 3.02
N MET A 335 -4.06 -0.71 2.43
CA MET A 335 -2.90 0.00 2.96
C MET A 335 -3.32 1.38 3.48
N LEU A 336 -2.82 1.74 4.66
CA LEU A 336 -3.12 3.00 5.32
C LEU A 336 -1.85 3.83 5.41
N GLU A 337 -1.85 5.03 4.80
CA GLU A 337 -0.68 5.91 4.84
C GLU A 337 -1.10 7.39 4.89
N ARG A 338 -0.16 8.28 5.22
CA ARG A 338 -0.43 9.73 5.21
C ARG A 338 -0.63 10.25 3.78
N ASP A 339 0.15 9.76 2.84
CA ASP A 339 -0.01 10.01 1.40
C ASP A 339 0.45 8.78 0.60
N ALA A 340 0.03 8.66 -0.64
CA ALA A 340 0.43 7.58 -1.54
C ALA A 340 1.47 8.06 -2.58
N THR A 341 2.27 9.04 -2.22
CA THR A 341 3.31 9.64 -3.05
C THR A 341 4.66 9.54 -2.35
N GLY A 342 5.71 9.87 -3.06
CA GLY A 342 7.04 9.90 -2.47
C GLY A 342 7.95 8.78 -2.93
N GLU A 343 9.18 8.83 -2.46
CA GLU A 343 10.20 7.86 -2.82
C GLU A 343 9.89 6.45 -2.29
N TRP A 344 9.29 6.36 -1.10
CA TRP A 344 8.87 5.10 -0.52
C TRP A 344 7.88 4.33 -1.42
N HIS A 345 6.98 5.04 -2.10
CA HIS A 345 6.03 4.45 -3.04
C HIS A 345 6.75 3.86 -4.28
N ARG A 346 7.81 4.54 -4.76
CA ARG A 346 8.65 4.02 -5.84
C ARG A 346 9.49 2.82 -5.39
N GLN A 347 9.94 2.79 -4.14
CA GLN A 347 10.65 1.64 -3.56
C GLN A 347 9.72 0.44 -3.41
N MET A 348 8.47 0.67 -3.01
CA MET A 348 7.45 -0.37 -2.92
C MET A 348 7.12 -0.97 -4.29
N LEU A 349 6.90 -0.13 -5.27
CA LEU A 349 6.56 -0.53 -6.64
C LEU A 349 7.46 0.22 -7.63
N PRO A 350 8.67 -0.28 -7.91
CA PRO A 350 9.55 0.30 -8.92
C PRO A 350 8.88 0.36 -10.29
N GLU A 351 9.31 1.28 -11.14
CA GLU A 351 8.76 1.40 -12.49
C GLU A 351 9.36 0.33 -13.42
N ASN A 352 8.82 -0.88 -13.32
CA ASN A 352 9.14 -2.04 -14.17
C ASN A 352 7.87 -2.81 -14.53
N SER A 353 7.97 -3.78 -15.43
CA SER A 353 6.85 -4.58 -15.92
C SER A 353 6.19 -5.43 -14.82
N GLU A 354 6.98 -5.96 -13.87
CA GLU A 354 6.47 -6.74 -12.74
C GLU A 354 5.59 -5.87 -11.82
N SER A 355 6.11 -4.70 -11.44
CA SER A 355 5.35 -3.75 -10.64
C SER A 355 4.14 -3.18 -11.38
N GLN A 356 4.19 -3.09 -12.71
CA GLN A 356 3.04 -2.70 -13.51
C GLN A 356 1.92 -3.75 -13.40
N ALA A 357 2.25 -5.03 -13.49
CA ALA A 357 1.28 -6.11 -13.27
C ALA A 357 0.63 -6.05 -11.87
N VAL A 358 1.41 -5.67 -10.84
CA VAL A 358 0.86 -5.42 -9.50
C VAL A 358 -0.09 -4.20 -9.50
N ARG A 359 0.26 -3.10 -10.19
CA ARG A 359 -0.59 -1.90 -10.30
C ARG A 359 -1.91 -2.18 -11.00
N ASP A 360 -1.94 -3.10 -11.94
CA ASP A 360 -3.17 -3.49 -12.66
C ASP A 360 -4.22 -4.12 -11.72
N HIS A 361 -3.78 -4.65 -10.57
CA HIS A 361 -4.66 -5.12 -9.50
C HIS A 361 -5.09 -4.04 -8.51
N MET A 362 -4.67 -2.79 -8.69
CA MET A 362 -5.10 -1.69 -7.84
C MET A 362 -6.59 -1.38 -8.08
N PHE A 363 -7.36 -1.36 -7.00
CA PHE A 363 -8.77 -0.99 -7.05
C PHE A 363 -8.93 0.50 -7.38
N LYS A 364 -9.82 0.84 -8.27
CA LYS A 364 -10.16 2.23 -8.59
C LYS A 364 -11.47 2.60 -7.88
N PRO A 365 -11.57 3.73 -7.19
CA PRO A 365 -10.62 4.85 -7.13
C PRO A 365 -9.57 4.68 -6.02
N SER A 366 -8.33 4.41 -6.33
CA SER A 366 -7.22 4.42 -5.35
C SER A 366 -6.13 5.40 -5.84
N PRO A 367 -5.49 6.17 -4.93
CA PRO A 367 -5.70 6.25 -3.48
C PRO A 367 -6.99 6.98 -3.10
N VAL A 368 -7.68 6.50 -2.07
CA VAL A 368 -8.84 7.17 -1.48
C VAL A 368 -8.37 8.11 -0.38
N ALA A 369 -8.47 9.40 -0.63
CA ALA A 369 -8.15 10.39 0.38
C ALA A 369 -9.29 10.50 1.41
N LEU A 370 -8.97 10.26 2.68
CA LEU A 370 -9.93 10.38 3.77
C LEU A 370 -10.34 11.85 3.94
N LYS A 371 -11.62 12.12 3.80
CA LYS A 371 -12.16 13.47 3.96
C LYS A 371 -12.23 13.85 5.44
N HIS A 372 -12.23 15.14 5.73
CA HIS A 372 -12.55 15.64 7.07
C HIS A 372 -13.96 15.21 7.48
N LEU A 373 -14.13 14.88 8.75
CA LEU A 373 -15.45 14.58 9.31
C LEU A 373 -16.36 15.81 9.24
N SER A 374 -17.66 15.56 9.17
CA SER A 374 -18.67 16.62 9.30
C SER A 374 -18.62 17.24 10.70
N ARG A 375 -19.15 18.47 10.83
CA ARG A 375 -19.31 19.13 12.13
C ARG A 375 -20.06 18.24 13.12
N ASP A 376 -21.16 17.65 12.70
CA ASP A 376 -22.03 16.84 13.56
C ASP A 376 -21.30 15.58 14.04
N ALA A 377 -20.58 14.88 13.14
CA ALA A 377 -19.78 13.71 13.52
C ALA A 377 -18.68 14.04 14.54
N LEU A 378 -18.03 15.21 14.43
CA LEU A 378 -17.04 15.64 15.41
C LEU A 378 -17.67 15.95 16.77
N ILE A 379 -18.83 16.62 16.79
CA ILE A 379 -19.58 16.89 17.99
C ILE A 379 -20.03 15.58 18.66
N ASP A 380 -20.50 14.60 17.90
CA ASP A 380 -20.90 13.29 18.42
C ASP A 380 -19.73 12.59 19.11
N ILE A 381 -18.54 12.56 18.47
CA ILE A 381 -17.32 12.04 19.09
C ILE A 381 -17.01 12.73 20.43
N MET A 382 -17.14 14.04 20.49
CA MET A 382 -16.88 14.80 21.71
C MET A 382 -17.90 14.50 22.79
N LYS A 383 -19.21 14.51 22.47
CA LYS A 383 -20.32 14.23 23.40
C LYS A 383 -20.22 12.84 24.03
N GLU A 384 -19.83 11.82 23.24
CA GLU A 384 -19.65 10.47 23.77
C GLU A 384 -18.64 10.43 24.91
N ARG A 385 -17.56 11.21 24.82
CA ARG A 385 -16.57 11.27 25.89
C ARG A 385 -17.14 11.81 27.18
N PHE A 386 -18.03 12.80 27.12
CA PHE A 386 -18.78 13.32 28.28
C PHE A 386 -19.75 12.29 28.81
N THR A 387 -20.46 11.57 27.94
CA THR A 387 -21.40 10.50 28.29
C THR A 387 -20.69 9.38 29.07
N VAL A 388 -19.54 8.91 28.59
CA VAL A 388 -18.72 7.90 29.28
C VAL A 388 -18.29 8.37 30.68
N ALA A 389 -18.03 9.66 30.82
CA ALA A 389 -17.70 10.26 32.12
C ALA A 389 -18.91 10.56 33.00
N SER A 390 -20.11 10.40 32.51
CA SER A 390 -21.36 10.80 33.18
C SER A 390 -21.40 12.31 33.52
N ILE A 391 -20.88 13.14 32.61
CA ILE A 391 -20.83 14.60 32.73
C ILE A 391 -21.71 15.18 31.61
N GLU A 392 -22.44 16.25 31.90
CA GLU A 392 -23.22 16.96 30.89
C GLU A 392 -22.30 17.75 29.94
N PRO A 393 -22.40 17.53 28.62
CA PRO A 393 -21.54 18.22 27.66
C PRO A 393 -21.98 19.70 27.51
N PRO A 394 -21.03 20.59 27.15
CA PRO A 394 -21.37 21.92 26.64
C PRO A 394 -22.23 21.84 25.35
N ASP A 395 -22.77 22.96 24.94
CA ASP A 395 -23.52 23.04 23.68
C ASP A 395 -22.64 22.76 22.45
N ASP A 396 -23.31 22.41 21.36
CA ASP A 396 -22.69 21.95 20.11
C ASP A 396 -21.75 22.98 19.47
N ASP A 397 -22.13 24.26 19.53
CA ASP A 397 -21.32 25.35 19.02
C ASP A 397 -20.04 25.53 19.85
N THR A 398 -20.14 25.45 21.14
CA THR A 398 -19.00 25.55 22.07
C THR A 398 -18.00 24.39 21.86
N LEU A 399 -18.49 23.15 21.74
CA LEU A 399 -17.65 21.99 21.48
C LEU A 399 -16.90 22.13 20.16
N PHE A 400 -17.62 22.49 19.10
CA PHE A 400 -17.01 22.61 17.76
C PHE A 400 -16.02 23.78 17.69
N LEU A 401 -16.32 24.91 18.30
CA LEU A 401 -15.43 26.07 18.37
C LEU A 401 -14.14 25.74 19.13
N ALA A 402 -14.23 25.03 20.25
CA ALA A 402 -13.05 24.62 21.02
C ALA A 402 -12.14 23.71 20.17
N ALA A 403 -12.68 22.70 19.48
CA ALA A 403 -11.89 21.83 18.61
C ALA A 403 -11.28 22.61 17.43
N SER A 404 -12.03 23.54 16.85
CA SER A 404 -11.61 24.37 15.71
C SER A 404 -10.51 25.36 16.07
N ALA A 405 -10.50 25.88 17.30
CA ALA A 405 -9.46 26.77 17.80
C ALA A 405 -8.11 26.04 17.92
N ILE A 406 -8.15 24.77 18.28
CA ILE A 406 -6.94 23.95 18.47
C ILE A 406 -6.36 23.45 17.12
N ASP A 407 -7.21 23.05 16.17
CA ASP A 407 -6.77 22.57 14.85
C ASP A 407 -7.53 23.32 13.74
N PRO A 408 -7.17 24.58 13.42
CA PRO A 408 -7.88 25.44 12.47
C PRO A 408 -7.62 25.07 11.00
N ARG A 409 -7.24 23.83 10.67
CA ARG A 409 -6.94 23.40 9.30
C ARG A 409 -8.15 23.61 8.38
N GLY A 410 -7.90 24.04 7.14
CA GLY A 410 -8.92 24.37 6.16
C GLY A 410 -9.19 25.86 6.03
N VAL A 411 -8.63 26.70 6.88
CA VAL A 411 -8.67 28.17 6.72
C VAL A 411 -7.51 28.60 5.81
N THR A 412 -7.58 28.22 4.53
CA THR A 412 -6.71 28.83 3.50
C THR A 412 -7.55 29.84 2.73
N HIS A 413 -7.16 31.11 2.82
CA HIS A 413 -7.72 32.23 2.05
C HIS A 413 -9.18 32.64 2.33
N GLY A 414 -9.63 32.55 3.61
CA GLY A 414 -10.78 33.36 4.07
C GLY A 414 -12.19 32.91 3.67
N GLN A 415 -12.36 31.70 3.13
CA GLN A 415 -13.68 31.24 2.64
C GLN A 415 -14.14 29.86 3.10
N GLU A 416 -13.32 29.05 3.74
CA GLU A 416 -13.74 27.74 4.23
C GLU A 416 -13.88 27.72 5.76
N ALA A 417 -14.90 26.98 6.24
CA ALA A 417 -15.09 26.74 7.67
C ALA A 417 -13.92 25.90 8.22
N PRO A 418 -13.53 26.08 9.50
CA PRO A 418 -12.53 25.24 10.16
C PRO A 418 -12.91 23.75 10.07
N LYS A 419 -11.90 22.91 9.84
CA LYS A 419 -12.11 21.46 9.71
C LYS A 419 -11.13 20.73 10.65
N PRO A 420 -11.39 20.72 11.97
CA PRO A 420 -10.53 20.02 12.91
C PRO A 420 -10.53 18.51 12.66
N ARG A 421 -9.38 17.87 12.93
CA ARG A 421 -9.26 16.42 12.80
C ARG A 421 -9.91 15.71 13.98
N ALA A 422 -10.39 14.49 13.77
CA ALA A 422 -11.04 13.64 14.78
C ALA A 422 -10.22 13.48 16.06
N LEU A 423 -8.90 13.29 15.94
CA LEU A 423 -8.00 13.14 17.09
C LEU A 423 -7.99 14.40 17.97
N PHE A 424 -8.00 15.60 17.37
CA PHE A 424 -8.03 16.84 18.16
C PHE A 424 -9.37 17.07 18.83
N ALA A 425 -10.47 16.73 18.17
CA ALA A 425 -11.80 16.77 18.80
C ALA A 425 -11.86 15.84 20.02
N ALA A 426 -11.37 14.61 19.88
CA ALA A 426 -11.26 13.67 20.99
C ALA A 426 -10.34 14.17 22.14
N ALA A 427 -9.16 14.73 21.77
CA ALA A 427 -8.22 15.26 22.76
C ALA A 427 -8.78 16.46 23.52
N VAL A 428 -9.46 17.39 22.84
CA VAL A 428 -10.14 18.53 23.45
C VAL A 428 -11.22 18.05 24.41
N ALA A 429 -12.08 17.12 23.97
CA ALA A 429 -13.12 16.54 24.84
C ALA A 429 -12.52 15.86 26.07
N GLN A 430 -11.36 15.19 25.92
CA GLN A 430 -10.63 14.56 27.03
C GLN A 430 -10.15 15.59 28.06
N VAL A 431 -9.61 16.72 27.62
CA VAL A 431 -9.17 17.81 28.49
C VAL A 431 -10.37 18.45 29.19
N MET A 432 -11.46 18.73 28.44
CA MET A 432 -12.68 19.31 28.99
C MET A 432 -13.30 18.42 30.08
N VAL A 433 -13.41 17.12 29.81
CA VAL A 433 -13.91 16.14 30.81
C VAL A 433 -12.98 16.06 32.01
N SER A 434 -11.68 16.17 31.84
CA SER A 434 -10.73 16.16 32.94
C SER A 434 -10.90 17.39 33.84
N ALA A 435 -11.04 18.58 33.27
CA ALA A 435 -11.30 19.83 33.97
C ALA A 435 -12.63 19.78 34.75
N ALA A 436 -13.70 19.34 34.08
CA ALA A 436 -15.01 19.17 34.73
C ALA A 436 -14.96 18.18 35.91
N THR A 437 -14.21 17.08 35.79
CA THR A 437 -14.02 16.10 36.87
C THR A 437 -13.28 16.73 38.06
N SER A 438 -12.37 17.68 37.81
CA SER A 438 -11.61 18.41 38.84
C SER A 438 -12.38 19.63 39.39
N GLY A 439 -13.59 19.89 38.92
CA GLY A 439 -14.42 21.05 39.32
C GLY A 439 -14.01 22.37 38.66
N GLU A 440 -13.21 22.31 37.60
CA GLU A 440 -12.82 23.46 36.77
C GLU A 440 -13.80 23.67 35.61
N ASP A 441 -13.85 24.88 35.07
CA ASP A 441 -14.65 25.17 33.87
C ASP A 441 -14.03 24.48 32.65
N PRO A 442 -14.73 23.49 32.03
CA PRO A 442 -14.20 22.72 30.92
C PRO A 442 -13.89 23.59 29.69
N VAL A 443 -14.72 24.61 29.43
CA VAL A 443 -14.56 25.49 28.27
C VAL A 443 -13.36 26.41 28.46
N ALA A 444 -13.22 27.01 29.65
CA ALA A 444 -12.08 27.85 29.97
C ALA A 444 -10.75 27.05 29.93
N ALA A 445 -10.76 25.82 30.44
CA ALA A 445 -9.59 24.94 30.43
C ALA A 445 -9.13 24.62 28.99
N ALA A 446 -10.06 24.24 28.10
CA ALA A 446 -9.72 23.95 26.71
C ALA A 446 -9.32 25.22 25.93
N SER A 447 -10.01 26.32 26.11
CA SER A 447 -9.77 27.59 25.41
C SER A 447 -8.46 28.27 25.81
N SER A 448 -7.90 27.93 26.96
CA SER A 448 -6.61 28.43 27.43
C SER A 448 -5.39 27.77 26.78
N LEU A 449 -5.62 26.70 26.03
CA LEU A 449 -4.56 25.87 25.43
C LEU A 449 -4.50 26.07 23.92
N ASP A 450 -3.29 26.00 23.39
CA ASP A 450 -3.02 25.80 21.97
C ASP A 450 -2.88 24.30 21.66
N ARG A 451 -2.56 23.96 20.42
CA ARG A 451 -2.34 22.59 19.96
C ARG A 451 -1.27 21.85 20.79
N ASN A 452 -0.20 22.53 21.14
CA ASN A 452 0.87 21.95 21.95
C ASN A 452 0.42 21.78 23.40
N GLY A 453 -0.29 22.76 23.95
CA GLY A 453 -0.84 22.74 25.30
C GLY A 453 -1.82 21.60 25.54
N ILE A 454 -2.64 21.24 24.54
CA ILE A 454 -3.50 20.05 24.64
C ILE A 454 -2.67 18.78 24.84
N PHE A 455 -1.67 18.55 24.00
CA PHE A 455 -0.81 17.35 24.14
C PHE A 455 0.00 17.38 25.44
N GLU A 456 0.50 18.56 25.85
CA GLU A 456 1.21 18.70 27.13
C GLU A 456 0.30 18.35 28.31
N SER A 457 -0.94 18.81 28.30
CA SER A 457 -1.93 18.50 29.33
C SER A 457 -2.18 16.98 29.45
N LEU A 458 -2.27 16.27 28.33
CA LEU A 458 -2.46 14.83 28.31
C LEU A 458 -1.24 14.07 28.86
N VAL A 459 -0.03 14.43 28.39
CA VAL A 459 1.23 13.84 28.87
C VAL A 459 1.43 14.13 30.35
N LYS A 460 1.15 15.37 30.80
CA LYS A 460 1.21 15.73 32.22
C LYS A 460 0.28 14.86 33.06
N ARG A 461 -0.94 14.65 32.59
CA ARG A 461 -1.89 13.79 33.28
C ARG A 461 -1.40 12.36 33.41
N ASP A 462 -0.82 11.79 32.34
CA ASP A 462 -0.23 10.46 32.40
C ASP A 462 0.94 10.39 33.39
N ARG A 463 1.82 11.41 33.39
CA ARG A 463 2.89 11.55 34.42
C ARG A 463 2.32 11.57 35.83
N ASP A 464 1.29 12.37 36.08
CA ASP A 464 0.74 12.58 37.42
C ASP A 464 -0.06 11.38 37.92
N THR A 465 -0.66 10.58 37.04
CA THR A 465 -1.59 9.52 37.42
C THR A 465 -1.08 8.11 37.18
N ARG A 466 -0.23 7.89 36.17
CA ARG A 466 0.15 6.54 35.68
C ARG A 466 1.64 6.27 35.72
N TRP A 467 2.47 7.25 35.30
CA TRP A 467 3.90 7.07 35.16
C TRP A 467 4.66 7.34 36.44
N ARG A 468 4.03 7.07 37.60
CA ARG A 468 4.71 7.24 38.88
C ARG A 468 5.44 5.97 39.26
N PRO A 469 6.77 6.02 39.50
CA PRO A 469 7.48 4.88 40.03
C PRO A 469 6.90 4.53 41.41
N VAL A 470 6.83 3.22 41.69
CA VAL A 470 6.34 2.72 43.01
C VAL A 470 7.20 3.18 44.17
N ASP A 471 8.45 3.59 43.92
CA ASP A 471 9.40 4.03 44.94
C ASP A 471 9.84 5.50 44.82
N SER A 472 10.11 6.10 45.93
CA SER A 472 10.43 7.54 46.16
C SER A 472 11.73 8.08 45.55
N ALA A 473 12.50 7.29 44.81
CA ALA A 473 13.63 7.77 43.99
C ALA A 473 13.20 8.45 42.68
N GLY A 474 11.99 8.63 42.54
CA GLY A 474 10.96 8.98 41.58
C GLY A 474 11.32 9.82 40.37
N SER A 475 11.89 10.99 40.49
CA SER A 475 11.94 11.93 39.35
C SER A 475 13.02 11.59 38.31
N ALA A 476 14.19 11.16 38.75
CA ALA A 476 15.30 10.83 37.85
C ALA A 476 15.07 9.48 37.10
N VAL A 477 14.39 8.54 37.76
CA VAL A 477 14.01 7.25 37.15
C VAL A 477 12.97 7.49 36.06
N LEU A 478 11.93 8.27 36.37
CA LEU A 478 10.88 8.63 35.38
C LEU A 478 11.49 9.35 34.19
N GLU A 479 12.38 10.33 34.42
CA GLU A 479 13.00 11.07 33.33
C GLU A 479 13.77 10.16 32.36
N LYS A 480 14.50 9.19 32.87
CA LYS A 480 15.25 8.21 32.07
C LYS A 480 14.32 7.29 31.26
N HIS A 481 13.22 6.86 31.88
CA HIS A 481 12.22 6.05 31.16
C HIS A 481 11.45 6.85 30.11
N GLU A 482 11.19 8.13 30.36
CA GLU A 482 10.64 9.02 29.34
C GLU A 482 11.60 9.22 28.17
N ASN A 483 12.91 9.31 28.41
CA ASN A 483 13.91 9.36 27.35
C ASN A 483 13.93 8.05 26.53
N LEU A 484 13.81 6.90 27.23
CA LEU A 484 13.72 5.60 26.57
C LEU A 484 12.43 5.48 25.71
N LEU A 485 11.28 5.92 26.25
CA LEU A 485 10.02 5.95 25.51
C LEU A 485 10.09 6.90 24.31
N ALA A 486 10.74 8.06 24.45
CA ALA A 486 10.94 8.98 23.34
C ALA A 486 11.83 8.37 22.25
N LEU A 487 12.92 7.69 22.63
CA LEU A 487 13.77 6.97 21.69
C LEU A 487 13.01 5.84 20.99
N ALA A 488 12.22 5.07 21.72
CA ALA A 488 11.36 4.04 21.14
C ALA A 488 10.31 4.63 20.18
N THR A 489 9.76 5.80 20.51
CA THR A 489 8.78 6.49 19.64
C THR A 489 9.45 6.96 18.35
N MET A 490 10.64 7.53 18.42
CA MET A 490 11.43 7.95 17.26
C MET A 490 11.85 6.78 16.36
N SER A 491 12.09 5.61 16.96
CA SER A 491 12.55 4.40 16.26
C SER A 491 11.42 3.43 15.86
N ILE A 492 10.17 3.79 16.16
CA ILE A 492 8.97 2.93 15.95
C ILE A 492 9.08 1.62 16.75
N GLY A 493 9.52 1.74 17.99
CA GLY A 493 9.76 0.66 18.93
C GLY A 493 11.23 0.22 18.97
N LEU A 494 11.66 -0.19 20.13
CA LEU A 494 13.01 -0.68 20.40
C LEU A 494 12.97 -2.08 20.96
N SER A 495 13.69 -3.01 20.36
CA SER A 495 13.92 -4.30 21.01
C SER A 495 14.86 -4.12 22.21
N ARG A 496 14.66 -4.89 23.27
CA ARG A 496 15.58 -4.86 24.41
C ARG A 496 17.00 -5.29 24.03
N ALA A 497 17.12 -6.18 23.06
CA ALA A 497 18.42 -6.57 22.51
C ALA A 497 19.16 -5.37 21.89
N ALA A 498 18.45 -4.46 21.22
CA ALA A 498 19.04 -3.25 20.64
C ALA A 498 19.69 -2.34 21.71
N LEU A 499 19.12 -2.30 22.91
CA LEU A 499 19.67 -1.48 24.03
C LEU A 499 21.04 -1.97 24.53
N ASN A 500 21.37 -3.22 24.24
CA ASN A 500 22.64 -3.84 24.60
C ASN A 500 23.71 -3.74 23.51
N LEU A 501 23.38 -3.16 22.35
CA LEU A 501 24.35 -2.99 21.27
C LEU A 501 25.54 -2.13 21.75
N PRO A 502 26.78 -2.53 21.44
CA PRO A 502 28.00 -1.84 21.89
C PRO A 502 28.02 -0.36 21.53
N ASP A 503 27.47 -0.01 20.37
CA ASP A 503 27.43 1.35 19.85
C ASP A 503 26.33 2.22 20.49
N LEU A 504 25.18 1.62 20.82
CA LEU A 504 24.05 2.34 21.41
C LEU A 504 24.28 2.61 22.91
N LYS A 505 24.78 1.63 23.65
CA LYS A 505 24.97 1.70 25.10
C LYS A 505 25.84 2.88 25.56
N PRO A 506 26.99 3.18 24.98
CA PRO A 506 27.79 4.34 25.34
C PRO A 506 27.11 5.68 25.01
N LEU A 507 26.40 5.72 23.89
CA LEU A 507 25.69 6.91 23.41
C LEU A 507 24.48 7.25 24.29
N CYS A 508 23.78 6.22 24.75
CA CYS A 508 22.55 6.33 25.52
C CYS A 508 22.77 6.29 27.06
N GLY A 509 24.00 6.05 27.54
CA GLY A 509 24.29 5.86 28.94
C GLY A 509 23.88 7.02 29.85
N GLU A 510 23.78 8.25 29.31
CA GLU A 510 23.30 9.44 30.02
C GLU A 510 21.77 9.59 29.96
N ILE A 511 21.12 9.03 28.98
CA ILE A 511 19.68 9.18 28.71
C ILE A 511 18.85 7.93 29.05
N LEU A 512 19.49 6.75 29.06
CA LEU A 512 18.82 5.50 29.39
C LEU A 512 18.98 5.12 30.87
N PRO A 513 17.98 4.47 31.49
CA PRO A 513 18.12 3.93 32.85
C PRO A 513 19.11 2.76 32.88
N GLN A 514 19.83 2.60 34.03
CA GLN A 514 20.71 1.44 34.25
C GLN A 514 19.86 0.15 34.38
N ASP A 515 18.80 0.25 35.20
CA ASP A 515 17.80 -0.80 35.34
C ASP A 515 16.50 -0.30 34.75
N ILE A 516 15.92 -1.12 33.88
CA ILE A 516 14.66 -0.80 33.19
C ILE A 516 13.51 -1.30 34.06
N ASP A 517 12.67 -0.39 34.53
CA ASP A 517 11.45 -0.67 35.25
C ASP A 517 10.36 -1.14 34.25
N ILE A 518 10.07 -2.45 34.29
CA ILE A 518 9.11 -3.09 33.41
C ILE A 518 7.68 -2.61 33.68
N GLU A 519 7.31 -2.43 34.96
CA GLU A 519 5.98 -1.99 35.35
C GLU A 519 5.74 -0.55 34.89
N LEU A 520 6.77 0.30 34.99
CA LEU A 520 6.71 1.67 34.48
C LEU A 520 6.56 1.70 32.95
N LEU A 521 7.31 0.88 32.22
CA LEU A 521 7.16 0.78 30.75
C LEU A 521 5.78 0.27 30.35
N GLN A 522 5.21 -0.67 31.08
CA GLN A 522 3.85 -1.14 30.86
C GLN A 522 2.84 -0.02 31.13
N ALA A 523 3.02 0.76 32.21
CA ALA A 523 2.20 1.93 32.51
C ALA A 523 2.33 3.04 31.44
N MET A 524 3.46 3.09 30.75
CA MET A 524 3.73 3.97 29.59
C MET A 524 3.17 3.43 28.27
N GLY A 525 2.49 2.28 28.29
CA GLY A 525 1.78 1.72 27.13
C GLY A 525 2.59 0.73 26.30
N SER A 526 3.67 0.16 26.82
CA SER A 526 4.39 -0.94 26.16
C SER A 526 3.63 -2.25 26.33
N ASP A 527 3.25 -2.88 25.21
CA ASP A 527 2.46 -4.11 25.21
C ASP A 527 3.29 -5.34 25.63
N ASP A 528 4.58 -5.35 25.32
CA ASP A 528 5.52 -6.42 25.65
C ASP A 528 6.84 -5.83 26.20
N PRO A 529 6.83 -5.28 27.44
CA PRO A 529 7.97 -4.57 27.99
C PRO A 529 9.18 -5.46 28.33
N LEU A 530 9.00 -6.79 28.34
CA LEU A 530 10.11 -7.73 28.52
C LEU A 530 11.01 -7.81 27.29
N HIS A 531 10.45 -7.75 26.10
CA HIS A 531 11.18 -7.94 24.84
C HIS A 531 11.30 -6.65 24.02
N ARG A 532 10.38 -5.72 24.20
CA ARG A 532 10.26 -4.52 23.38
C ARG A 532 9.78 -3.31 24.21
N VAL A 533 10.25 -2.13 23.86
CA VAL A 533 9.65 -0.85 24.25
C VAL A 533 8.83 -0.34 23.07
N SER A 534 7.52 -0.27 23.26
CA SER A 534 6.59 0.20 22.23
C SER A 534 6.64 1.73 22.08
N PRO A 535 6.36 2.30 20.90
CA PRO A 535 6.24 3.74 20.71
C PRO A 535 5.03 4.30 21.48
N LEU A 536 5.04 5.57 21.83
CA LEU A 536 3.88 6.24 22.39
C LEU A 536 2.85 6.50 21.27
N GLU A 537 1.64 6.03 21.47
CA GLU A 537 0.51 6.23 20.56
C GLU A 537 -0.57 7.14 21.19
N PRO A 538 -1.37 7.86 20.38
CA PRO A 538 -1.31 7.91 18.89
C PRO A 538 -0.12 8.74 18.36
N ASP A 539 0.24 8.51 17.10
CA ASP A 539 1.45 9.08 16.45
C ASP A 539 1.67 10.57 16.73
N LEU A 540 0.65 11.42 16.57
CA LEU A 540 0.79 12.88 16.80
C LEU A 540 1.13 13.21 18.25
N LEU A 541 0.61 12.46 19.21
CA LEU A 541 0.97 12.61 20.63
C LEU A 541 2.41 12.12 20.87
N GLY A 542 2.78 11.00 20.25
CA GLY A 542 4.15 10.47 20.31
C GLY A 542 5.16 11.43 19.69
N GLU A 543 4.86 12.00 18.51
CA GLU A 543 5.68 13.04 17.87
C GLU A 543 5.87 14.24 18.79
N TYR A 544 4.77 14.78 19.34
CA TYR A 544 4.82 15.87 20.31
C TYR A 544 5.66 15.52 21.54
N PHE A 545 5.44 14.34 22.12
CA PHE A 545 6.15 13.88 23.32
C PHE A 545 7.66 13.76 23.07
N ALA A 546 8.08 13.15 21.96
CA ALA A 546 9.49 13.01 21.61
C ALA A 546 10.16 14.37 21.42
N LEU A 547 9.52 15.30 20.70
CA LEU A 547 10.00 16.68 20.54
C LEU A 547 10.09 17.41 21.90
N SER A 548 9.14 17.18 22.80
CA SER A 548 9.15 17.76 24.16
C SER A 548 10.32 17.23 24.99
N ARG A 549 10.61 15.93 24.90
CA ARG A 549 11.75 15.33 25.58
C ARG A 549 13.07 15.85 25.06
N ILE A 550 13.26 15.93 23.73
CA ILE A 550 14.46 16.52 23.12
C ILE A 550 14.65 17.98 23.57
N SER A 551 13.55 18.74 23.64
CA SER A 551 13.57 20.13 24.10
C SER A 551 13.96 20.26 25.58
N ALA A 552 13.60 19.29 26.43
CA ALA A 552 13.92 19.26 27.84
C ALA A 552 15.41 18.90 28.12
N LEU A 553 16.13 18.35 27.14
CA LEU A 553 17.56 18.07 27.25
C LEU A 553 18.36 19.37 27.09
N HIS A 554 18.61 20.07 28.16
CA HIS A 554 19.24 21.40 28.16
C HIS A 554 20.70 21.40 27.67
N LEU A 555 21.41 20.29 27.77
CA LEU A 555 22.78 20.17 27.32
C LEU A 555 22.80 19.72 25.85
N LEU A 556 23.35 20.57 24.97
CA LEU A 556 23.46 20.30 23.55
C LEU A 556 24.10 18.94 23.25
N GLY A 557 25.13 18.55 24.01
CA GLY A 557 25.77 17.25 23.81
C GLY A 557 24.87 16.05 24.13
N ILE A 558 24.00 16.14 25.14
CA ILE A 558 23.06 15.08 25.49
C ILE A 558 21.93 15.01 24.46
N LYS A 559 21.41 16.17 24.04
CA LYS A 559 20.43 16.26 22.95
C LYS A 559 20.95 15.60 21.67
N GLN A 560 22.17 15.92 21.26
CA GLN A 560 22.77 15.33 20.05
C GLN A 560 22.94 13.81 20.21
N LYS A 561 23.37 13.31 21.36
CA LYS A 561 23.44 11.86 21.63
C LYS A 561 22.08 11.17 21.47
N MET A 562 20.99 11.81 21.88
CA MET A 562 19.63 11.30 21.72
C MET A 562 19.25 11.18 20.24
N ILE A 563 19.55 12.22 19.45
CA ILE A 563 19.29 12.24 18.00
C ILE A 563 20.13 11.17 17.31
N ASP A 564 21.42 11.08 17.63
CA ASP A 564 22.32 10.08 17.06
C ASP A 564 21.90 8.66 17.43
N ALA A 565 21.45 8.44 18.66
CA ALA A 565 20.89 7.16 19.09
C ALA A 565 19.64 6.79 18.29
N ALA A 566 18.77 7.77 18.01
CA ALA A 566 17.59 7.55 17.18
C ALA A 566 17.93 7.18 15.72
N PHE A 567 18.91 7.83 15.12
CA PHE A 567 19.41 7.43 13.79
C PHE A 567 19.99 6.01 13.79
N ARG A 568 20.76 5.63 14.82
CA ARG A 568 21.39 4.30 14.91
C ARG A 568 20.39 3.19 15.17
N SER A 569 19.41 3.44 16.05
CA SER A 569 18.41 2.43 16.42
C SER A 569 17.23 2.36 15.47
N GLY A 570 16.78 3.52 14.95
CA GLY A 570 15.59 3.65 14.11
C GLY A 570 15.88 3.55 12.62
N GLY A 571 17.07 3.95 12.16
CA GLY A 571 17.43 3.96 10.76
C GLY A 571 16.38 4.70 9.91
N ASP A 572 15.88 4.06 8.85
CA ASP A 572 14.85 4.63 7.96
C ASP A 572 13.54 4.97 8.71
N ASN A 573 13.23 4.29 9.81
CA ASN A 573 12.06 4.61 10.63
C ASN A 573 12.22 5.98 11.30
N PHE A 574 13.42 6.30 11.79
CA PHE A 574 13.68 7.62 12.35
C PHE A 574 13.68 8.71 11.26
N ALA A 575 14.22 8.41 10.08
CA ALA A 575 14.12 9.31 8.94
C ALA A 575 12.65 9.66 8.62
N ASN A 576 11.77 8.66 8.59
CA ASN A 576 10.33 8.86 8.37
C ASN A 576 9.67 9.62 9.55
N PHE A 577 10.09 9.37 10.78
CA PHE A 577 9.64 10.13 11.95
C PHE A 577 10.01 11.62 11.83
N CYS A 578 11.24 11.94 11.44
CA CYS A 578 11.67 13.32 11.20
C CYS A 578 10.79 14.02 10.17
N LEU A 579 10.48 13.35 9.04
CA LEU A 579 9.61 13.90 8.02
C LEU A 579 8.18 14.17 8.53
N LYS A 580 7.64 13.26 9.35
CA LYS A 580 6.34 13.46 10.00
C LYS A 580 6.36 14.70 10.91
N CYS A 581 7.40 14.82 11.74
CA CYS A 581 7.57 15.95 12.64
C CYS A 581 7.74 17.28 11.87
N LEU A 582 8.54 17.31 10.80
CA LEU A 582 8.70 18.50 9.95
C LEU A 582 7.37 18.92 9.32
N LYS A 583 6.47 18.00 9.00
CA LYS A 583 5.14 18.27 8.45
C LYS A 583 4.13 18.72 9.53
N ASP A 584 4.09 18.05 10.68
CA ASP A 584 3.08 18.29 11.71
C ASP A 584 3.50 19.31 12.75
N PHE A 585 4.81 19.48 13.01
CA PHE A 585 5.41 20.40 13.98
C PHE A 585 6.63 21.13 13.37
N PRO A 586 6.49 21.85 12.23
CA PRO A 586 7.63 22.36 11.45
C PRO A 586 8.54 23.29 12.26
N ASP A 587 7.99 24.28 12.93
CA ASP A 587 8.79 25.26 13.70
C ASP A 587 9.61 24.62 14.81
N ARG A 588 8.98 23.71 15.56
CA ARG A 588 9.62 23.02 16.67
C ARG A 588 10.69 22.05 16.20
N SER A 589 10.39 21.30 15.14
CA SER A 589 11.32 20.32 14.58
C SER A 589 12.57 20.98 13.99
N ARG A 590 12.40 22.10 13.27
CA ARG A 590 13.51 22.89 12.74
C ARG A 590 14.34 23.52 13.86
N GLN A 591 13.70 24.13 14.86
CA GLN A 591 14.39 24.71 16.01
C GLN A 591 15.23 23.67 16.78
N LEU A 592 14.71 22.47 16.93
CA LEU A 592 15.39 21.37 17.60
C LEU A 592 16.42 20.65 16.72
N GLN A 593 16.42 20.90 15.43
CA GLN A 593 17.32 20.29 14.45
C GLN A 593 17.36 18.75 14.55
N ILE A 594 16.20 18.12 14.77
CA ILE A 594 16.07 16.67 14.96
C ILE A 594 16.55 15.86 13.75
N HIS A 595 16.61 16.48 12.60
CA HIS A 595 17.01 15.90 11.32
C HIS A 595 18.51 16.04 11.04
N ILE A 596 19.28 16.65 11.91
CA ILE A 596 20.71 16.87 11.75
C ILE A 596 21.49 15.94 12.70
N PRO A 597 22.11 14.87 12.20
CA PRO A 597 22.97 14.00 12.99
C PRO A 597 24.35 14.62 13.24
N SER A 598 25.09 14.04 14.17
CA SER A 598 26.51 14.42 14.36
C SER A 598 27.38 13.92 13.21
N PRO A 599 28.54 14.55 12.95
CA PRO A 599 29.47 14.09 11.91
C PRO A 599 30.02 12.68 12.14
N GLU A 600 30.02 12.21 13.40
CA GLU A 600 30.60 10.91 13.81
C GLU A 600 29.54 9.79 13.79
N MET A 601 28.86 9.61 12.69
CA MET A 601 27.83 8.58 12.55
C MET A 601 28.37 7.29 11.95
N THR A 602 27.72 6.15 12.24
CA THR A 602 27.98 4.88 11.53
C THR A 602 27.47 4.95 10.07
N ALA A 603 27.99 4.07 9.23
CA ALA A 603 27.56 3.99 7.83
C ALA A 603 26.04 3.75 7.68
N GLU A 604 25.45 2.90 8.54
CA GLU A 604 24.02 2.64 8.55
C GLU A 604 23.20 3.89 8.90
N ALA A 605 23.66 4.63 9.91
CA ALA A 605 22.99 5.86 10.32
C ALA A 605 23.15 6.98 9.26
N ALA A 606 24.30 7.09 8.61
CA ALA A 606 24.54 7.97 7.48
C ALA A 606 23.62 7.61 6.29
N THR A 607 23.41 6.33 6.04
CA THR A 607 22.47 5.84 5.03
C THR A 607 21.02 6.22 5.36
N ALA A 608 20.63 6.13 6.63
CA ALA A 608 19.29 6.58 7.08
C ALA A 608 19.12 8.10 6.94
N PHE A 609 20.15 8.87 7.25
CA PHE A 609 20.15 10.31 7.00
C PHE A 609 20.04 10.64 5.51
N ALA A 610 20.73 9.91 4.65
CA ALA A 610 20.60 10.06 3.20
C ALA A 610 19.18 9.71 2.71
N ALA A 611 18.52 8.72 3.34
CA ALA A 611 17.11 8.42 3.06
C ALA A 611 16.19 9.58 3.49
N LEU A 612 16.42 10.18 4.66
CA LEU A 612 15.73 11.40 5.09
C LEU A 612 15.89 12.52 4.05
N THR A 613 17.12 12.79 3.63
CA THR A 613 17.43 13.83 2.64
C THR A 613 16.73 13.54 1.31
N ALA A 614 16.75 12.29 0.84
CA ALA A 614 16.07 11.89 -0.38
C ALA A 614 14.54 12.09 -0.32
N ASN A 615 13.92 11.76 0.80
CA ASN A 615 12.49 11.96 1.01
C ASN A 615 12.14 13.44 1.21
N PHE A 616 12.99 14.20 1.91
CA PHE A 616 12.82 15.63 2.11
C PHE A 616 12.87 16.36 0.76
N THR A 617 13.87 16.11 -0.07
CA THR A 617 14.00 16.69 -1.41
C THR A 617 12.86 16.30 -2.36
N PHE A 618 12.18 15.18 -2.12
CA PHE A 618 11.01 14.81 -2.89
C PHE A 618 9.76 15.62 -2.48
N SER A 619 9.54 15.82 -1.19
CA SER A 619 8.32 16.45 -0.65
C SER A 619 8.37 17.98 -0.63
N HIS A 620 9.56 18.57 -0.63
CA HIS A 620 9.78 20.01 -0.53
C HIS A 620 10.27 20.56 -1.87
N THR A 621 9.36 21.19 -2.60
CA THR A 621 9.63 21.72 -3.96
C THR A 621 9.64 23.24 -4.01
N ARG A 622 9.42 23.93 -2.88
CA ARG A 622 9.36 25.39 -2.80
C ARG A 622 10.75 25.99 -2.66
N SER A 623 10.98 27.16 -3.23
CA SER A 623 12.24 27.90 -3.11
C SER A 623 12.62 28.29 -1.67
N GLU A 624 11.64 28.34 -0.77
CA GLU A 624 11.85 28.61 0.67
C GLU A 624 12.61 27.48 1.38
N ASP A 625 12.60 26.28 0.82
CA ASP A 625 13.25 25.08 1.37
C ASP A 625 14.69 24.89 0.83
N ASP A 626 15.13 25.72 -0.12
CA ASP A 626 16.43 25.54 -0.82
C ASP A 626 17.63 25.63 0.13
N GLU A 627 17.62 26.53 1.12
CA GLU A 627 18.71 26.69 2.11
C GLU A 627 18.81 25.44 3.03
N GLU A 628 17.67 24.89 3.43
CA GLU A 628 17.61 23.68 4.24
C GLU A 628 18.10 22.45 3.45
N ILE A 629 17.68 22.34 2.20
CA ILE A 629 18.15 21.29 1.28
C ILE A 629 19.67 21.39 1.09
N ASP A 630 20.21 22.57 0.87
CA ASP A 630 21.64 22.77 0.69
C ASP A 630 22.43 22.39 1.95
N THR A 631 21.90 22.70 3.14
CA THR A 631 22.47 22.27 4.43
C THR A 631 22.50 20.75 4.55
N LEU A 632 21.39 20.07 4.20
CA LEU A 632 21.32 18.60 4.23
C LEU A 632 22.30 17.98 3.22
N MET A 633 22.44 18.57 2.04
CA MET A 633 23.38 18.09 1.01
C MET A 633 24.85 18.28 1.42
N LEU A 634 25.20 19.37 2.10
CA LEU A 634 26.56 19.57 2.62
C LEU A 634 26.93 18.54 3.71
N LEU A 635 25.97 18.19 4.59
CA LEU A 635 26.17 17.12 5.55
C LEU A 635 26.32 15.76 4.86
N LEU A 636 25.50 15.52 3.85
CA LEU A 636 25.59 14.31 3.04
C LEU A 636 26.96 14.18 2.36
N ASP A 637 27.55 15.30 1.89
CA ASP A 637 28.91 15.33 1.35
C ASP A 637 29.94 14.88 2.39
N SER A 638 29.82 15.35 3.62
CA SER A 638 30.72 14.95 4.71
C SER A 638 30.64 13.45 4.97
N TYR A 639 29.45 12.87 4.97
CA TYR A 639 29.30 11.41 5.13
C TYR A 639 29.80 10.65 3.90
N ARG A 640 29.62 11.19 2.71
CA ARG A 640 30.15 10.59 1.47
C ARG A 640 31.67 10.57 1.45
N GLU A 641 32.33 11.53 2.06
CA GLU A 641 33.79 11.54 2.25
C GLU A 641 34.25 10.44 3.23
N LEU A 642 33.53 10.30 4.36
CA LEU A 642 33.83 9.29 5.39
C LEU A 642 33.55 7.87 4.91
N TYR A 643 32.46 7.65 4.22
CA TYR A 643 31.98 6.33 3.76
C TYR A 643 31.94 6.27 2.24
N SER A 644 33.07 6.66 1.62
CA SER A 644 33.14 6.84 0.17
C SER A 644 32.82 5.60 -0.65
N GLU A 645 33.05 4.40 -0.10
CA GLU A 645 32.82 3.11 -0.77
C GLU A 645 31.43 2.51 -0.47
N ASP A 646 30.63 3.15 0.38
CA ASP A 646 29.29 2.64 0.70
C ASP A 646 28.30 2.89 -0.45
N VAL A 647 27.88 1.79 -1.08
CA VAL A 647 26.98 1.81 -2.24
C VAL A 647 25.56 2.24 -1.85
N LYS A 648 25.08 1.86 -0.65
CA LYS A 648 23.73 2.21 -0.19
C LYS A 648 23.63 3.71 0.06
N LEU A 649 24.63 4.26 0.73
CA LEU A 649 24.75 5.71 0.94
C LEU A 649 24.82 6.44 -0.41
N ALA A 650 25.63 5.97 -1.36
CA ALA A 650 25.74 6.53 -2.71
C ALA A 650 24.42 6.46 -3.48
N TYR A 651 23.69 5.38 -3.35
CA TYR A 651 22.37 5.25 -3.97
C TYR A 651 21.37 6.27 -3.41
N ARG A 652 21.30 6.45 -2.07
CA ARG A 652 20.42 7.45 -1.44
C ARG A 652 20.81 8.88 -1.83
N ASP A 653 22.10 9.17 -1.92
CA ASP A 653 22.59 10.45 -2.47
C ASP A 653 22.14 10.65 -3.92
N ALA A 654 22.26 9.62 -4.78
CA ALA A 654 21.77 9.70 -6.15
C ALA A 654 20.26 9.96 -6.24
N VAL A 655 19.47 9.40 -5.31
CA VAL A 655 18.03 9.67 -5.20
C VAL A 655 17.76 11.12 -4.85
N ALA A 656 18.40 11.65 -3.78
CA ALA A 656 18.26 13.05 -3.38
C ALA A 656 18.65 14.01 -4.51
N THR A 657 19.80 13.76 -5.12
CA THR A 657 20.34 14.56 -6.23
C THR A 657 19.41 14.53 -7.45
N SER A 658 18.86 13.36 -7.79
CA SER A 658 17.89 13.22 -8.88
C SER A 658 16.61 14.03 -8.58
N ASN A 659 16.09 14.00 -7.34
CA ASN A 659 14.92 14.76 -6.96
C ASN A 659 15.15 16.27 -7.07
N ILE A 660 16.31 16.76 -6.59
CA ILE A 660 16.67 18.18 -6.69
C ILE A 660 16.78 18.60 -8.17
N ALA A 661 17.43 17.79 -9.01
CA ALA A 661 17.53 18.07 -10.44
C ALA A 661 16.15 18.18 -11.11
N CYS A 662 15.23 17.27 -10.78
CA CYS A 662 13.85 17.30 -11.30
C CYS A 662 13.09 18.55 -10.83
N ASN A 663 13.17 18.88 -9.54
CA ASN A 663 12.51 20.05 -8.96
C ASN A 663 13.07 21.36 -9.58
N ALA A 664 14.40 21.49 -9.66
CA ALA A 664 15.05 22.63 -10.29
C ALA A 664 14.68 22.78 -11.77
N GLY A 665 14.54 21.67 -12.49
CA GLY A 665 14.08 21.66 -13.89
C GLY A 665 12.68 22.22 -14.05
N SER A 666 11.76 21.84 -13.15
CA SER A 666 10.35 22.29 -13.20
C SER A 666 10.20 23.81 -13.01
N VAL A 667 11.11 24.44 -12.25
CA VAL A 667 11.16 25.90 -12.05
C VAL A 667 12.21 26.58 -12.96
N ARG A 668 12.81 25.82 -13.88
CA ARG A 668 13.81 26.29 -14.86
C ARG A 668 15.09 26.86 -14.22
N ASN A 669 15.45 26.39 -13.05
CA ASN A 669 16.76 26.72 -12.44
C ASN A 669 17.85 25.81 -13.04
N TRP A 670 18.29 26.14 -14.24
CA TRP A 670 19.22 25.30 -15.00
C TRP A 670 20.63 25.20 -14.38
N GLU A 671 21.06 26.21 -13.65
CA GLU A 671 22.36 26.17 -12.94
C GLU A 671 22.36 25.08 -11.88
N ARG A 672 21.26 24.99 -11.12
CA ARG A 672 21.09 23.94 -10.10
C ARG A 672 20.91 22.55 -10.75
N VAL A 673 20.22 22.47 -11.88
CA VAL A 673 20.13 21.23 -12.69
C VAL A 673 21.53 20.75 -13.09
N ASP A 674 22.35 21.62 -13.68
CA ASP A 674 23.70 21.28 -14.16
C ASP A 674 24.61 20.82 -13.00
N ALA A 675 24.53 21.49 -11.84
CA ALA A 675 25.27 21.08 -10.63
C ALA A 675 24.86 19.67 -10.15
N MET A 676 23.57 19.38 -10.11
CA MET A 676 23.05 18.08 -9.67
C MET A 676 23.37 16.96 -10.68
N LEU A 677 23.24 17.24 -11.98
CA LEU A 677 23.64 16.27 -13.00
C LEU A 677 25.14 15.95 -12.95
N LYS A 678 25.98 16.94 -12.71
CA LYS A 678 27.43 16.74 -12.50
C LYS A 678 27.72 15.87 -11.27
N ARG A 679 26.95 16.05 -10.19
CA ARG A 679 27.04 15.20 -8.99
C ARG A 679 26.66 13.74 -9.30
N LEU A 680 25.56 13.52 -10.04
CA LEU A 680 25.15 12.18 -10.50
C LEU A 680 26.22 11.53 -11.39
N ASP A 681 26.84 12.30 -12.31
CA ASP A 681 27.94 11.79 -13.13
C ASP A 681 29.13 11.34 -12.28
N GLY A 682 29.46 12.08 -11.22
CA GLY A 682 30.50 11.71 -10.26
C GLY A 682 30.18 10.40 -9.51
N LEU A 683 28.95 10.25 -9.06
CA LEU A 683 28.48 9.01 -8.41
C LEU A 683 28.53 7.83 -9.41
N GLN A 684 28.02 8.02 -10.62
CA GLN A 684 28.05 7.00 -11.66
C GLN A 684 29.48 6.60 -12.06
N ALA A 685 30.39 7.55 -12.17
CA ALA A 685 31.79 7.28 -12.50
C ALA A 685 32.48 6.45 -11.41
N LYS A 686 32.15 6.71 -10.13
CA LYS A 686 32.69 5.95 -9.01
C LYS A 686 32.09 4.54 -8.89
N PHE A 687 30.78 4.42 -9.12
CA PHE A 687 30.02 3.17 -9.02
C PHE A 687 29.52 2.72 -10.40
N GLN A 688 30.47 2.55 -11.34
CA GLN A 688 30.17 2.32 -12.76
C GLN A 688 29.29 1.11 -13.05
N HIS A 689 29.29 0.09 -12.17
CA HIS A 689 28.52 -1.15 -12.34
C HIS A 689 27.28 -1.20 -11.45
N ASP A 690 27.00 -0.13 -10.70
CA ASP A 690 25.80 -0.08 -9.88
C ASP A 690 24.58 0.34 -10.71
N ARG A 691 23.71 -0.65 -10.92
CA ARG A 691 22.50 -0.50 -11.71
C ARG A 691 21.51 0.52 -11.10
N GLN A 692 21.45 0.59 -9.78
CA GLN A 692 20.49 1.45 -9.07
C GLN A 692 20.85 2.94 -9.25
N ILE A 693 22.13 3.26 -9.10
CA ILE A 693 22.66 4.62 -9.32
C ILE A 693 22.47 5.03 -10.78
N ALA A 694 22.80 4.13 -11.73
CA ALA A 694 22.57 4.38 -13.16
C ALA A 694 21.11 4.65 -13.49
N LEU A 695 20.20 3.91 -12.89
CA LEU A 695 18.76 4.13 -13.07
C LEU A 695 18.30 5.49 -12.53
N ARG A 696 18.87 5.98 -11.41
CA ARG A 696 18.58 7.32 -10.89
C ARG A 696 19.10 8.42 -11.82
N ALA A 697 20.27 8.23 -12.37
CA ALA A 697 20.81 9.15 -13.39
C ALA A 697 19.90 9.18 -14.64
N ALA A 698 19.40 8.03 -15.10
CA ALA A 698 18.45 7.95 -16.21
C ALA A 698 17.12 8.64 -15.89
N VAL A 699 16.61 8.50 -14.66
CA VAL A 699 15.39 9.21 -14.20
C VAL A 699 15.59 10.73 -14.21
N ALA A 700 16.71 11.20 -13.70
CA ALA A 700 17.02 12.64 -13.73
C ALA A 700 17.14 13.16 -15.17
N ALA A 701 17.87 12.44 -16.04
CA ALA A 701 18.02 12.80 -17.44
C ALA A 701 16.66 12.85 -18.17
N PHE A 702 15.78 11.85 -17.94
CA PHE A 702 14.43 11.82 -18.50
C PHE A 702 13.60 13.04 -18.09
N ASN A 703 13.54 13.34 -16.78
CA ASN A 703 12.73 14.46 -16.30
C ASN A 703 13.29 15.81 -16.79
N CYS A 704 14.61 15.98 -16.74
CA CYS A 704 15.25 17.20 -17.23
C CYS A 704 15.09 17.36 -18.75
N ALA A 705 15.13 16.28 -19.55
CA ALA A 705 14.83 16.33 -20.97
C ALA A 705 13.41 16.83 -21.24
N ASN A 706 12.44 16.30 -20.49
CA ASN A 706 11.04 16.70 -20.62
C ASN A 706 10.83 18.20 -20.30
N GLU A 707 11.42 18.70 -19.22
CA GLU A 707 11.30 20.11 -18.85
C GLU A 707 12.09 21.03 -19.82
N ALA A 708 13.25 20.59 -20.30
CA ALA A 708 14.01 21.31 -21.34
C ALA A 708 13.22 21.41 -22.64
N GLY A 709 12.61 20.33 -23.10
CA GLY A 709 11.75 20.30 -24.29
C GLY A 709 10.56 21.24 -24.18
N ARG A 710 9.85 21.24 -23.03
CA ARG A 710 8.75 22.18 -22.73
C ARG A 710 9.21 23.62 -22.67
N ALA A 711 10.41 23.88 -22.17
CA ALA A 711 11.00 25.22 -22.13
C ALA A 711 11.56 25.68 -23.47
N GLY A 712 11.74 24.78 -24.42
CA GLY A 712 12.34 25.07 -25.72
C GLY A 712 13.86 25.04 -25.77
N GLU A 713 14.50 24.53 -24.72
CA GLU A 713 15.96 24.42 -24.56
C GLU A 713 16.51 23.17 -25.28
N ILE A 714 16.53 23.19 -26.61
CA ILE A 714 16.87 22.06 -27.47
C ILE A 714 18.26 21.48 -27.17
N SER A 715 19.27 22.35 -26.90
CA SER A 715 20.62 21.87 -26.60
C SER A 715 20.64 21.03 -25.31
N ARG A 716 19.95 21.48 -24.30
CA ARG A 716 19.83 20.73 -23.01
C ARG A 716 19.07 19.43 -23.18
N GLU A 717 17.99 19.44 -23.96
CA GLU A 717 17.26 18.23 -24.28
C GLU A 717 18.17 17.16 -24.93
N ARG A 718 19.01 17.58 -25.88
CA ARG A 718 20.02 16.71 -26.53
C ARG A 718 21.08 16.20 -25.57
N ASP A 719 21.60 17.05 -24.68
CA ASP A 719 22.57 16.66 -23.67
C ASP A 719 22.01 15.55 -22.75
N MET A 720 20.70 15.60 -22.45
CA MET A 720 20.04 14.56 -21.67
C MET A 720 19.97 13.24 -22.44
N PHE A 721 19.72 13.26 -23.74
CA PHE A 721 19.75 12.05 -24.57
C PHE A 721 21.16 11.47 -24.67
N ASP A 722 22.20 12.29 -24.76
CA ASP A 722 23.60 11.82 -24.79
C ASP A 722 23.98 11.12 -23.47
N ARG A 723 23.46 11.63 -22.34
CA ARG A 723 23.62 10.98 -21.02
C ARG A 723 22.92 9.62 -20.97
N MET A 724 21.67 9.52 -21.46
CA MET A 724 20.94 8.26 -21.53
C MET A 724 21.62 7.24 -22.46
N ASP A 725 22.17 7.70 -23.58
CA ASP A 725 22.99 6.87 -24.48
C ASP A 725 24.25 6.32 -23.79
N ALA A 726 24.90 7.14 -22.96
CA ALA A 726 26.09 6.71 -22.20
C ALA A 726 25.71 5.65 -21.17
N LEU A 727 24.61 5.83 -20.43
CA LEU A 727 24.10 4.86 -19.46
C LEU A 727 23.72 3.54 -20.15
N ARG A 728 23.06 3.59 -21.28
CA ARG A 728 22.66 2.40 -22.05
C ARG A 728 23.88 1.63 -22.61
N ARG A 729 24.96 2.32 -22.97
CA ARG A 729 26.22 1.63 -23.37
C ARG A 729 26.85 0.88 -22.21
N THR A 730 26.71 1.38 -21.00
CA THR A 730 27.21 0.72 -19.79
C THR A 730 26.31 -0.43 -19.33
N PHE A 731 24.98 -0.29 -19.53
CA PHE A 731 23.96 -1.27 -19.16
C PHE A 731 23.09 -1.65 -20.38
N PRO A 732 23.67 -2.36 -21.39
CA PRO A 732 22.99 -2.58 -22.67
C PRO A 732 21.74 -3.46 -22.55
N ASP A 733 21.70 -4.35 -21.55
CA ASP A 733 20.61 -5.30 -21.32
C ASP A 733 19.56 -4.78 -20.30
N ASP A 734 19.72 -3.54 -19.80
CA ASP A 734 18.77 -2.97 -18.83
C ASP A 734 17.58 -2.32 -19.52
N SER A 735 16.45 -3.02 -19.50
CA SER A 735 15.21 -2.50 -20.11
C SER A 735 14.66 -1.27 -19.39
N ASN A 736 14.90 -1.10 -18.06
CA ASN A 736 14.40 0.05 -17.34
C ASN A 736 15.06 1.37 -17.77
N ILE A 737 16.37 1.35 -18.06
CA ILE A 737 17.08 2.49 -18.63
C ILE A 737 16.57 2.75 -20.04
N ALA A 738 16.41 1.70 -20.86
CA ALA A 738 15.87 1.80 -22.22
C ALA A 738 14.43 2.36 -22.24
N VAL A 739 13.58 1.96 -21.30
CA VAL A 739 12.22 2.51 -21.14
C VAL A 739 12.24 4.00 -20.80
N ARG A 740 13.16 4.47 -19.96
CA ARG A 740 13.30 5.91 -19.66
C ARG A 740 13.68 6.70 -20.92
N GLU A 741 14.62 6.20 -21.67
CA GLU A 741 15.02 6.79 -22.94
C GLU A 741 13.86 6.81 -23.95
N ALA A 742 13.12 5.70 -24.07
CA ALA A 742 11.95 5.63 -24.94
C ALA A 742 10.85 6.62 -24.54
N ARG A 743 10.60 6.79 -23.23
CA ARG A 743 9.64 7.78 -22.71
C ARG A 743 10.09 9.20 -23.01
N ALA A 744 11.38 9.52 -22.81
CA ALA A 744 11.94 10.83 -23.17
C ALA A 744 11.76 11.11 -24.66
N ALA A 745 12.11 10.14 -25.50
CA ALA A 745 11.99 10.27 -26.96
C ALA A 745 10.54 10.44 -27.43
N ALA A 746 9.57 9.72 -26.78
CA ALA A 746 8.15 9.89 -27.09
C ALA A 746 7.61 11.28 -26.73
N ASN A 747 8.08 11.88 -25.61
CA ASN A 747 7.76 13.25 -25.23
C ASN A 747 8.44 14.28 -26.16
N ALA A 748 9.70 14.03 -26.53
CA ALA A 748 10.45 14.90 -27.44
C ALA A 748 9.82 14.93 -28.84
N VAL A 749 9.20 13.84 -29.31
CA VAL A 749 8.40 13.82 -30.54
C VAL A 749 7.27 14.85 -30.49
N ASP A 750 6.56 14.95 -29.35
CA ASP A 750 5.47 15.92 -29.17
C ASP A 750 6.00 17.35 -29.18
N HIS A 751 7.09 17.63 -28.44
CA HIS A 751 7.72 18.94 -28.39
C HIS A 751 8.27 19.39 -29.76
N ALA A 752 8.90 18.49 -30.49
CA ALA A 752 9.45 18.77 -31.83
C ALA A 752 8.33 18.93 -32.87
N GLY A 753 7.27 18.12 -32.78
CA GLY A 753 6.09 18.21 -33.63
C GLY A 753 5.36 19.54 -33.48
N ALA A 754 5.17 19.99 -32.24
CA ALA A 754 4.58 21.32 -31.96
C ALA A 754 5.40 22.51 -32.52
N LYS A 755 6.69 22.30 -32.75
CA LYS A 755 7.61 23.29 -33.36
C LYS A 755 7.85 23.07 -34.87
N GLU A 756 7.16 22.13 -35.47
CA GLU A 756 7.30 21.68 -36.86
C GLU A 756 8.74 21.24 -37.24
N SER A 757 9.52 20.76 -36.23
CA SER A 757 10.89 20.28 -36.45
C SER A 757 10.91 18.80 -36.85
N TRP A 758 10.55 18.48 -38.08
CA TRP A 758 10.40 17.11 -38.58
C TRP A 758 11.70 16.29 -38.54
N ILE A 759 12.86 16.94 -38.62
CA ILE A 759 14.16 16.26 -38.49
C ILE A 759 14.32 15.70 -37.07
N ASP A 760 13.94 16.47 -36.06
CA ASP A 760 14.01 16.02 -34.66
C ASP A 760 12.96 14.94 -34.39
N VAL A 761 11.72 15.07 -34.92
CA VAL A 761 10.68 14.03 -34.84
C VAL A 761 11.20 12.71 -35.41
N GLU A 762 11.76 12.72 -36.62
CA GLU A 762 12.28 11.51 -37.29
C GLU A 762 13.45 10.89 -36.51
N SER A 763 14.32 11.73 -35.94
CA SER A 763 15.44 11.30 -35.10
C SER A 763 14.94 10.56 -33.84
N MET A 764 13.92 11.10 -33.14
CA MET A 764 13.36 10.48 -31.93
C MET A 764 12.61 9.20 -32.25
N LEU A 765 11.84 9.15 -33.34
CA LEU A 765 11.18 7.92 -33.79
C LEU A 765 12.20 6.82 -34.10
N LYS A 766 13.29 7.14 -34.82
CA LYS A 766 14.38 6.18 -35.10
C LYS A 766 15.01 5.66 -33.81
N ARG A 767 15.21 6.53 -32.83
CA ARG A 767 15.73 6.16 -31.51
C ARG A 767 14.84 5.12 -30.84
N ILE A 768 13.51 5.32 -30.79
CA ILE A 768 12.55 4.39 -30.23
C ILE A 768 12.56 3.05 -30.97
N VAL A 769 12.63 3.06 -32.32
CA VAL A 769 12.72 1.83 -33.13
C VAL A 769 13.99 1.04 -32.82
N VAL A 770 15.13 1.70 -32.58
CA VAL A 770 16.38 1.04 -32.15
C VAL A 770 16.20 0.38 -30.79
N LEU A 771 15.61 1.09 -29.83
CA LEU A 771 15.31 0.54 -28.50
C LEU A 771 14.35 -0.66 -28.60
N ARG A 772 13.31 -0.55 -29.40
CA ARG A 772 12.35 -1.64 -29.65
C ARG A 772 13.02 -2.87 -30.28
N SER A 773 13.99 -2.64 -31.17
CA SER A 773 14.75 -3.75 -31.79
C SER A 773 15.67 -4.45 -30.80
N ALA A 774 16.26 -3.70 -29.85
CA ALA A 774 17.06 -4.26 -28.77
C ALA A 774 16.22 -5.02 -27.73
N PHE A 775 15.01 -4.56 -27.44
CA PHE A 775 14.08 -5.14 -26.45
C PHE A 775 12.74 -5.55 -27.10
N PRO A 776 12.71 -6.55 -28.00
CA PRO A 776 11.52 -6.85 -28.81
C PRO A 776 10.31 -7.37 -28.03
N ARG A 777 10.49 -7.82 -26.79
CA ARG A 777 9.43 -8.31 -25.91
C ARG A 777 9.07 -7.34 -24.80
N ASP A 778 9.75 -6.20 -24.72
CA ASP A 778 9.47 -5.21 -23.67
C ASP A 778 8.20 -4.44 -24.03
N ARG A 779 7.18 -4.62 -23.19
CA ARG A 779 5.86 -3.99 -23.33
C ARG A 779 5.95 -2.47 -23.22
N ASP A 780 6.72 -1.97 -22.24
CA ASP A 780 6.75 -0.55 -21.93
C ASP A 780 7.39 0.26 -23.07
N ILE A 781 8.44 -0.28 -23.70
CA ILE A 781 9.02 0.33 -24.89
C ILE A 781 8.02 0.32 -26.06
N ALA A 782 7.28 -0.77 -26.24
CA ALA A 782 6.23 -0.85 -27.28
C ALA A 782 5.11 0.18 -27.06
N VAL A 783 4.72 0.40 -25.81
CA VAL A 783 3.76 1.47 -25.44
C VAL A 783 4.31 2.86 -25.78
N GLN A 784 5.60 3.13 -25.52
CA GLN A 784 6.18 4.41 -25.87
C GLN A 784 6.29 4.61 -27.40
N GLU A 785 6.58 3.54 -28.16
CA GLU A 785 6.53 3.57 -29.62
C GLU A 785 5.12 3.91 -30.12
N ALA A 786 4.10 3.27 -29.55
CA ALA A 786 2.71 3.58 -29.89
C ALA A 786 2.33 5.04 -29.56
N LYS A 787 2.73 5.56 -28.39
CA LYS A 787 2.50 6.96 -27.98
C LYS A 787 3.17 7.94 -28.94
N ALA A 788 4.45 7.71 -29.27
CA ALA A 788 5.19 8.53 -30.21
C ALA A 788 4.53 8.54 -31.60
N ALA A 789 4.08 7.37 -32.08
CA ALA A 789 3.35 7.26 -33.33
C ALA A 789 2.02 8.04 -33.33
N VAL A 790 1.25 8.00 -32.23
CA VAL A 790 0.02 8.80 -32.06
C VAL A 790 0.28 10.29 -32.12
N ASN A 791 1.31 10.77 -31.40
CA ASN A 791 1.69 12.20 -31.37
C ASN A 791 2.15 12.67 -32.76
N THR A 792 3.02 11.88 -33.40
CA THR A 792 3.48 12.18 -34.78
C THR A 792 2.30 12.21 -35.77
N LEU A 793 1.37 11.25 -35.66
CA LEU A 793 0.20 11.16 -36.54
C LEU A 793 -0.67 12.42 -36.43
N TYR A 794 -0.84 13.00 -35.24
CA TYR A 794 -1.55 14.25 -35.02
C TYR A 794 -0.90 15.39 -35.82
N HIS A 795 0.42 15.58 -35.68
CA HIS A 795 1.16 16.64 -36.39
C HIS A 795 1.21 16.42 -37.91
N CYS A 796 1.36 15.15 -38.37
CA CYS A 796 1.26 14.82 -39.81
C CYS A 796 -0.13 15.12 -40.37
N GLY A 797 -1.18 14.92 -39.58
CA GLY A 797 -2.57 15.21 -39.96
C GLY A 797 -2.79 16.69 -40.23
N GLN A 798 -2.23 17.56 -39.39
CA GLN A 798 -2.26 19.01 -39.62
C GLN A 798 -1.62 19.42 -40.96
N ASN A 799 -0.55 18.74 -41.37
CA ASN A 799 0.19 18.98 -42.61
C ASN A 799 -0.29 18.16 -43.82
N ARG A 800 -1.31 17.32 -43.64
CA ARG A 800 -1.90 16.42 -44.67
C ARG A 800 -0.90 15.45 -45.31
N ASP A 801 0.08 14.97 -44.53
CA ASP A 801 1.03 13.95 -44.96
C ASP A 801 0.44 12.53 -44.81
N TRP A 802 -0.43 12.14 -45.72
CA TRP A 802 -1.16 10.86 -45.71
C TRP A 802 -0.23 9.65 -45.76
N LEU A 803 0.94 9.78 -46.39
CA LEU A 803 1.87 8.65 -46.50
C LEU A 803 2.48 8.30 -45.13
N GLN A 804 2.86 9.32 -44.37
CA GLN A 804 3.37 9.12 -43.01
C GLN A 804 2.26 8.68 -42.04
N ILE A 805 1.06 9.22 -42.16
CA ILE A 805 -0.10 8.82 -41.37
C ILE A 805 -0.37 7.31 -41.53
N ASP A 806 -0.44 6.81 -42.79
CA ASP A 806 -0.66 5.40 -43.05
C ASP A 806 0.47 4.50 -42.50
N ARG A 807 1.71 4.96 -42.60
CA ARG A 807 2.87 4.26 -42.06
C ARG A 807 2.81 4.13 -40.55
N LEU A 808 2.54 5.24 -39.87
CA LEU A 808 2.45 5.28 -38.39
C LEU A 808 1.29 4.44 -37.88
N PHE A 809 0.14 4.50 -38.56
CA PHE A 809 -1.01 3.67 -38.21
C PHE A 809 -0.70 2.18 -38.29
N LYS A 810 0.02 1.76 -39.36
CA LYS A 810 0.51 0.37 -39.51
C LYS A 810 1.48 -0.06 -38.41
N VAL A 811 2.34 0.85 -37.94
CA VAL A 811 3.23 0.59 -36.80
C VAL A 811 2.41 0.23 -35.57
N ILE A 812 1.39 1.03 -35.23
CA ILE A 812 0.52 0.77 -34.07
C ILE A 812 -0.23 -0.55 -34.24
N GLU A 813 -0.69 -0.90 -35.44
CA GLU A 813 -1.32 -2.20 -35.72
C GLU A 813 -0.38 -3.38 -35.52
N GLN A 814 0.86 -3.25 -35.94
CA GLN A 814 1.90 -4.27 -35.74
C GLN A 814 2.20 -4.47 -34.25
N LEU A 815 2.28 -3.36 -33.49
CA LEU A 815 2.45 -3.42 -32.05
C LEU A 815 1.28 -4.12 -31.38
N ARG A 816 0.04 -3.82 -31.78
CA ARG A 816 -1.15 -4.49 -31.28
C ARG A 816 -1.17 -5.99 -31.60
N THR A 817 -0.72 -6.38 -32.79
CA THR A 817 -0.58 -7.78 -33.15
C THR A 817 0.47 -8.49 -32.32
N SER A 818 1.58 -7.82 -32.03
CA SER A 818 2.70 -8.37 -31.22
C SER A 818 2.35 -8.46 -29.73
N PHE A 819 1.53 -7.54 -29.21
CA PHE A 819 1.07 -7.45 -27.82
C PHE A 819 -0.47 -7.59 -27.77
N HIS A 820 -0.93 -8.77 -28.14
CA HIS A 820 -2.36 -9.09 -28.18
C HIS A 820 -3.00 -8.87 -26.82
N ALA A 821 -4.18 -8.26 -26.79
CA ALA A 821 -4.95 -7.91 -25.61
C ALA A 821 -4.29 -6.88 -24.66
N ASP A 822 -3.22 -6.19 -25.08
CA ASP A 822 -2.69 -5.08 -24.31
C ASP A 822 -3.59 -3.85 -24.40
N GLN A 823 -4.20 -3.48 -23.26
CA GLN A 823 -5.18 -2.40 -23.16
C GLN A 823 -4.58 -1.02 -23.49
N GLU A 824 -3.32 -0.76 -23.09
CA GLU A 824 -2.70 0.55 -23.31
C GLU A 824 -2.30 0.77 -24.78
N ILE A 825 -1.80 -0.28 -25.45
CA ILE A 825 -1.53 -0.24 -26.88
C ILE A 825 -2.84 -0.16 -27.68
N ALA A 826 -3.90 -0.87 -27.25
CA ALA A 826 -5.22 -0.75 -27.83
C ALA A 826 -5.78 0.66 -27.68
N LEU A 827 -5.60 1.30 -26.51
CA LEU A 827 -5.99 2.68 -26.28
C LEU A 827 -5.20 3.66 -27.16
N CYS A 828 -3.88 3.44 -27.36
CA CYS A 828 -3.09 4.22 -28.31
C CYS A 828 -3.62 4.07 -29.73
N HIS A 829 -3.99 2.85 -30.16
CA HIS A 829 -4.59 2.60 -31.45
C HIS A 829 -5.94 3.34 -31.62
N ALA A 830 -6.77 3.34 -30.59
CA ALA A 830 -8.03 4.07 -30.58
C ALA A 830 -7.81 5.60 -30.67
N LYS A 831 -6.83 6.13 -29.96
CA LYS A 831 -6.44 7.57 -30.07
C LYS A 831 -5.89 7.93 -31.45
N ALA A 832 -5.07 7.05 -32.03
CA ALA A 832 -4.61 7.23 -33.40
C ALA A 832 -5.78 7.25 -34.40
N ALA A 833 -6.77 6.37 -34.17
CA ALA A 833 -8.00 6.33 -34.98
C ALA A 833 -8.82 7.62 -34.88
N VAL A 834 -8.92 8.24 -33.69
CA VAL A 834 -9.57 9.55 -33.50
C VAL A 834 -8.90 10.61 -34.36
N ASN A 835 -7.56 10.72 -34.25
CA ASN A 835 -6.80 11.70 -35.02
C ASN A 835 -6.92 11.43 -36.53
N PHE A 836 -6.76 10.19 -36.94
CA PHE A 836 -6.88 9.79 -38.33
C PHE A 836 -8.27 10.12 -38.90
N THR A 837 -9.34 9.74 -38.19
CA THR A 837 -10.72 9.97 -38.65
C THR A 837 -11.03 11.46 -38.75
N HIS A 838 -10.55 12.27 -37.83
CA HIS A 838 -10.71 13.73 -37.90
C HIS A 838 -10.14 14.30 -39.20
N PHE A 839 -8.89 13.98 -39.53
CA PHE A 839 -8.24 14.53 -40.73
C PHE A 839 -8.78 13.88 -42.03
N ALA A 840 -9.03 12.56 -42.05
CA ALA A 840 -9.56 11.84 -43.23
C ALA A 840 -10.99 12.30 -43.56
N SER A 841 -11.85 12.46 -42.57
CA SER A 841 -13.21 12.99 -42.74
C SER A 841 -13.19 14.41 -43.29
N LYS A 842 -12.31 15.25 -42.77
CA LYS A 842 -12.12 16.62 -43.26
C LYS A 842 -11.59 16.68 -44.68
N ALA A 843 -10.89 15.67 -45.14
CA ALA A 843 -10.41 15.50 -46.52
C ALA A 843 -11.41 14.76 -47.43
N GLU A 844 -12.59 14.37 -46.91
CA GLU A 844 -13.64 13.59 -47.60
C GLU A 844 -13.17 12.19 -48.06
N ASP A 845 -12.15 11.62 -47.38
CA ASP A 845 -11.61 10.27 -47.70
C ASP A 845 -12.40 9.20 -46.94
N TRP A 846 -13.60 8.96 -47.44
CA TRP A 846 -14.55 8.01 -46.82
C TRP A 846 -14.15 6.54 -46.89
N ILE A 847 -13.23 6.18 -47.77
CA ILE A 847 -12.72 4.80 -47.89
C ILE A 847 -11.91 4.48 -46.63
N HIS A 848 -10.98 5.36 -46.29
CA HIS A 848 -10.16 5.21 -45.11
C HIS A 848 -10.97 5.35 -43.80
N VAL A 849 -11.89 6.34 -43.73
CA VAL A 849 -12.82 6.48 -42.59
C VAL A 849 -13.61 5.20 -42.34
N LYS A 850 -14.20 4.58 -43.39
CA LYS A 850 -14.94 3.33 -43.23
C LYS A 850 -14.09 2.18 -42.70
N ASN A 851 -12.86 2.07 -43.18
CA ASN A 851 -11.92 1.04 -42.71
C ASN A 851 -11.61 1.22 -41.23
N VAL A 852 -11.35 2.47 -40.78
CA VAL A 852 -11.10 2.78 -39.36
C VAL A 852 -12.32 2.48 -38.50
N LEU A 853 -13.52 2.87 -38.94
CA LEU A 853 -14.77 2.56 -38.22
C LEU A 853 -14.93 1.04 -38.01
N HIS A 854 -14.69 0.22 -39.04
CA HIS A 854 -14.78 -1.23 -38.91
C HIS A 854 -13.75 -1.80 -37.92
N ARG A 855 -12.53 -1.24 -37.90
CA ARG A 855 -11.49 -1.63 -36.93
C ARG A 855 -11.87 -1.24 -35.52
N MET A 856 -12.52 -0.09 -35.31
CA MET A 856 -13.00 0.34 -34.01
C MET A 856 -14.13 -0.54 -33.46
N ASP A 857 -15.03 -0.98 -34.36
CA ASP A 857 -16.06 -1.97 -34.02
C ASP A 857 -15.44 -3.29 -33.54
N ALA A 858 -14.40 -3.77 -34.22
CA ALA A 858 -13.67 -4.99 -33.83
C ALA A 858 -12.94 -4.80 -32.47
N MET A 859 -12.32 -3.66 -32.28
CA MET A 859 -11.63 -3.33 -31.01
C MET A 859 -12.63 -3.25 -29.85
N ARG A 860 -13.80 -2.68 -30.10
CA ARG A 860 -14.87 -2.62 -29.09
C ARG A 860 -15.37 -4.01 -28.69
N ALA A 861 -15.43 -4.95 -29.66
CA ALA A 861 -15.79 -6.33 -29.39
C ALA A 861 -14.72 -7.08 -28.58
N GLU A 862 -13.45 -6.72 -28.76
CA GLU A 862 -12.32 -7.29 -28.02
C GLU A 862 -12.23 -6.75 -26.57
N PHE A 863 -12.59 -5.47 -26.35
CA PHE A 863 -12.56 -4.79 -25.04
C PHE A 863 -13.96 -4.27 -24.64
N PRO A 864 -14.94 -5.14 -24.39
CA PRO A 864 -16.33 -4.73 -24.20
C PRO A 864 -16.59 -3.92 -22.92
N GLY A 865 -15.77 -4.11 -21.88
CA GLY A 865 -15.89 -3.42 -20.58
C GLY A 865 -14.98 -2.19 -20.41
N ASP A 866 -14.17 -1.83 -21.43
CA ASP A 866 -13.22 -0.73 -21.33
C ASP A 866 -13.88 0.61 -21.67
N ASP A 867 -14.06 1.47 -20.69
CA ASP A 867 -14.67 2.79 -20.82
C ASP A 867 -13.76 3.79 -21.54
N ALA A 868 -12.42 3.66 -21.37
CA ALA A 868 -11.47 4.55 -22.02
C ALA A 868 -11.41 4.29 -23.54
N ILE A 869 -11.40 3.02 -23.95
CA ILE A 869 -11.48 2.63 -25.37
C ILE A 869 -12.84 3.04 -25.94
N ALA A 870 -13.94 2.77 -25.22
CA ALA A 870 -15.29 3.14 -25.63
C ALA A 870 -15.44 4.66 -25.86
N LEU A 871 -14.81 5.47 -25.01
CA LEU A 871 -14.76 6.92 -25.19
C LEU A 871 -14.06 7.32 -26.49
N GLN A 872 -12.91 6.72 -26.81
CA GLN A 872 -12.22 7.01 -28.06
C GLN A 872 -13.05 6.57 -29.29
N VAL A 873 -13.73 5.42 -29.21
CA VAL A 873 -14.65 4.94 -30.25
C VAL A 873 -15.80 5.93 -30.47
N ALA A 874 -16.37 6.48 -29.39
CA ALA A 874 -17.38 7.54 -29.45
C ALA A 874 -16.85 8.79 -30.18
N MET A 875 -15.63 9.20 -29.89
CA MET A 875 -14.97 10.34 -30.57
C MET A 875 -14.75 10.06 -32.07
N VAL A 876 -14.34 8.83 -32.43
CA VAL A 876 -14.18 8.41 -33.84
C VAL A 876 -15.51 8.54 -34.57
N TYR A 877 -16.59 8.04 -34.00
CA TYR A 877 -17.92 8.16 -34.60
C TYR A 877 -18.37 9.62 -34.74
N CYS A 878 -18.13 10.46 -33.72
CA CYS A 878 -18.46 11.89 -33.78
C CYS A 878 -17.72 12.63 -34.88
N ASN A 879 -16.40 12.40 -35.02
CA ASN A 879 -15.62 12.98 -36.10
C ASN A 879 -16.17 12.60 -37.47
N ALA A 880 -16.57 11.34 -37.66
CA ALA A 880 -17.19 10.89 -38.91
C ALA A 880 -18.59 11.47 -39.12
N ILE A 881 -19.41 11.64 -38.06
CA ILE A 881 -20.73 12.27 -38.11
C ILE A 881 -20.62 13.73 -38.55
N GLU A 882 -19.74 14.51 -37.92
CA GLU A 882 -19.55 15.91 -38.20
C GLU A 882 -19.33 16.17 -39.71
N HIS A 883 -18.44 15.42 -40.30
CA HIS A 883 -18.12 15.60 -41.74
C HIS A 883 -19.14 14.95 -42.68
N SER A 884 -19.79 13.84 -42.25
CA SER A 884 -20.92 13.26 -42.99
C SER A 884 -22.11 14.20 -43.03
N ALA A 885 -22.43 14.87 -41.95
CA ALA A 885 -23.52 15.85 -41.88
C ALA A 885 -23.25 17.08 -42.75
N ASN A 886 -22.01 17.50 -42.86
CA ASN A 886 -21.61 18.62 -43.73
C ASN A 886 -21.60 18.26 -45.24
N ALA A 887 -21.38 16.99 -45.55
CA ALA A 887 -21.26 16.50 -46.94
C ALA A 887 -22.59 15.97 -47.53
N GLU A 888 -23.75 16.42 -47.07
CA GLU A 888 -25.09 16.00 -47.52
C GLU A 888 -25.42 14.49 -47.41
N SER A 889 -24.66 13.73 -46.58
CA SER A 889 -24.87 12.29 -46.37
C SER A 889 -25.53 12.00 -45.02
N LEU A 890 -26.71 12.54 -44.78
CA LEU A 890 -27.46 12.39 -43.52
C LEU A 890 -27.80 10.96 -43.12
N SER A 891 -28.00 10.04 -44.09
CA SER A 891 -28.25 8.61 -43.79
C SER A 891 -27.05 7.96 -43.07
N ARG A 892 -25.83 8.24 -43.52
CA ARG A 892 -24.62 7.73 -42.88
C ARG A 892 -24.39 8.31 -41.48
N ALA A 893 -24.69 9.58 -41.32
CA ALA A 893 -24.64 10.23 -40.02
C ALA A 893 -25.63 9.59 -39.03
N GLY A 894 -26.83 9.25 -39.49
CA GLY A 894 -27.86 8.54 -38.73
C GLY A 894 -27.37 7.18 -38.21
N ASP A 895 -26.83 6.33 -39.12
CA ASP A 895 -26.31 5.01 -38.76
C ASP A 895 -25.19 5.10 -37.70
N LEU A 896 -24.30 6.10 -37.82
CA LEU A 896 -23.24 6.34 -36.84
C LEU A 896 -23.79 6.84 -35.47
N CYS A 897 -24.86 7.63 -35.50
CA CYS A 897 -25.51 8.10 -34.29
C CYS A 897 -26.16 6.95 -33.50
N GLU A 898 -26.73 5.99 -34.16
CA GLU A 898 -27.26 4.75 -33.52
C GLU A 898 -26.15 3.96 -32.83
N ARG A 899 -24.99 3.83 -33.47
CA ARG A 899 -23.82 3.15 -32.87
C ARG A 899 -23.29 3.85 -31.63
N ILE A 900 -23.20 5.18 -31.65
CA ILE A 900 -22.71 5.92 -30.48
C ILE A 900 -23.77 5.92 -29.35
N ALA A 901 -25.06 5.90 -29.66
CA ALA A 901 -26.13 5.73 -28.69
C ALA A 901 -26.05 4.37 -27.98
N ALA A 902 -25.77 3.31 -28.69
CA ALA A 902 -25.57 1.97 -28.12
C ALA A 902 -24.38 1.91 -27.15
N LEU A 903 -23.32 2.74 -27.30
CA LEU A 903 -22.25 2.87 -26.32
C LEU A 903 -22.74 3.48 -25.00
N SER A 904 -23.65 4.45 -25.07
CA SER A 904 -24.24 5.07 -23.87
C SER A 904 -25.12 4.12 -23.07
N GLU A 905 -25.72 3.13 -23.70
CA GLU A 905 -26.52 2.08 -23.02
C GLU A 905 -25.61 1.12 -22.24
N VAL A 906 -24.41 0.85 -22.76
CA VAL A 906 -23.41 -0.02 -22.09
C VAL A 906 -22.69 0.73 -20.95
N PHE A 907 -22.51 2.04 -21.09
CA PHE A 907 -21.81 2.90 -20.10
C PHE A 907 -22.69 4.06 -19.63
N PRO A 908 -23.83 3.79 -18.97
CA PRO A 908 -24.82 4.80 -18.63
C PRO A 908 -24.31 5.90 -17.70
N ASP A 909 -23.31 5.60 -16.88
CA ASP A 909 -22.76 6.56 -15.90
C ASP A 909 -21.51 7.31 -16.41
N HIS A 910 -20.99 6.96 -17.59
CA HIS A 910 -19.81 7.61 -18.13
C HIS A 910 -20.14 8.98 -18.75
N ALA A 911 -19.82 10.07 -18.04
CA ALA A 911 -20.14 11.45 -18.45
C ALA A 911 -19.57 11.82 -19.83
N GLY A 912 -18.33 11.41 -20.14
CA GLY A 912 -17.68 11.69 -21.43
C GLY A 912 -18.42 11.06 -22.62
N ILE A 913 -18.82 9.79 -22.52
CA ILE A 913 -19.54 9.10 -23.58
C ILE A 913 -20.91 9.76 -23.80
N ARG A 914 -21.66 10.05 -22.73
CA ARG A 914 -22.93 10.78 -22.81
C ARG A 914 -22.77 12.16 -23.48
N GLY A 915 -21.69 12.86 -23.19
CA GLY A 915 -21.40 14.15 -23.82
C GLY A 915 -21.20 14.01 -25.33
N TRP A 916 -20.41 13.02 -25.77
CA TRP A 916 -20.19 12.80 -27.21
C TRP A 916 -21.46 12.33 -27.93
N VAL A 917 -22.33 11.53 -27.30
CA VAL A 917 -23.67 11.22 -27.82
C VAL A 917 -24.47 12.50 -28.04
N GLY A 918 -24.40 13.42 -27.07
CA GLY A 918 -25.06 14.71 -27.17
C GLY A 918 -24.51 15.60 -28.29
N TYR A 919 -23.19 15.60 -28.47
CA TYR A 919 -22.54 16.32 -29.57
C TYR A 919 -22.98 15.78 -30.94
N ALA A 920 -22.99 14.45 -31.11
CA ALA A 920 -23.45 13.80 -32.32
C ALA A 920 -24.92 14.15 -32.65
N ALA A 921 -25.80 14.05 -31.67
CA ALA A 921 -27.21 14.44 -31.78
C ALA A 921 -27.38 15.92 -32.18
N SER A 922 -26.58 16.80 -31.57
CA SER A 922 -26.56 18.23 -31.88
C SER A 922 -26.10 18.52 -33.31
N THR A 923 -25.08 17.84 -33.79
CA THR A 923 -24.56 17.94 -35.14
C THR A 923 -25.60 17.55 -36.18
N ILE A 924 -26.27 16.41 -35.97
CA ILE A 924 -27.33 15.93 -36.86
C ILE A 924 -28.56 16.85 -36.82
N TYR A 925 -28.95 17.35 -35.64
CA TYR A 925 -30.02 18.31 -35.49
C TYR A 925 -29.76 19.56 -36.32
N HIS A 926 -28.56 20.13 -36.17
CA HIS A 926 -28.17 21.34 -36.89
C HIS A 926 -28.13 21.11 -38.42
N ALA A 927 -27.61 19.94 -38.87
CA ALA A 927 -27.58 19.60 -40.27
C ALA A 927 -28.98 19.42 -40.89
N ASN A 928 -29.91 18.76 -40.18
CA ASN A 928 -31.31 18.60 -40.60
C ASN A 928 -32.00 19.94 -40.68
N ARG A 929 -31.81 20.81 -39.71
CA ARG A 929 -32.37 22.18 -39.73
C ARG A 929 -31.87 22.98 -40.92
N LYS A 930 -30.57 22.93 -41.20
CA LYS A 930 -29.96 23.62 -42.32
C LYS A 930 -30.47 23.07 -43.67
N ALA A 931 -30.78 21.79 -43.75
CA ALA A 931 -31.38 21.16 -44.93
C ALA A 931 -32.89 21.43 -45.06
N GLY A 932 -33.52 22.11 -44.11
CA GLY A 932 -34.93 22.47 -44.15
C GLY A 932 -35.88 21.35 -43.70
N TYR A 933 -35.39 20.27 -43.11
CA TYR A 933 -36.22 19.19 -42.56
C TYR A 933 -36.94 19.64 -41.28
N MET A 934 -38.20 19.24 -41.12
CA MET A 934 -38.96 19.37 -39.90
C MET A 934 -38.39 18.33 -38.86
N ILE A 935 -38.10 18.80 -37.66
CA ILE A 935 -37.57 17.98 -36.56
C ILE A 935 -38.68 17.82 -35.52
N GLU A 936 -38.98 16.60 -35.13
CA GLU A 936 -39.94 16.30 -34.10
C GLU A 936 -39.50 16.80 -32.71
N GLU A 937 -40.51 17.15 -31.86
CA GLU A 937 -40.30 17.64 -30.49
C GLU A 937 -39.39 16.70 -29.66
N ALA A 938 -39.60 15.42 -29.72
CA ALA A 938 -38.80 14.43 -29.01
C ALA A 938 -37.33 14.37 -29.46
N GLN A 939 -37.08 14.67 -30.76
CA GLN A 939 -35.71 14.75 -31.32
C GLN A 939 -35.03 16.05 -30.88
N SER A 940 -35.77 17.16 -30.88
CA SER A 940 -35.31 18.48 -30.42
C SER A 940 -34.97 18.43 -28.92
N GLN A 941 -35.80 17.76 -28.13
CA GLN A 941 -35.53 17.57 -26.69
C GLN A 941 -34.28 16.77 -26.46
N ARG A 942 -34.11 15.63 -27.15
CA ARG A 942 -32.90 14.80 -27.03
C ARG A 942 -31.65 15.55 -27.45
N ALA A 943 -31.70 16.32 -28.51
CA ALA A 943 -30.59 17.15 -28.97
C ALA A 943 -30.21 18.23 -27.96
N ALA A 944 -31.20 18.93 -27.36
CA ALA A 944 -30.97 19.99 -26.37
C ALA A 944 -30.37 19.45 -25.06
N ILE A 945 -30.90 18.32 -24.55
CA ILE A 945 -30.36 17.65 -23.36
C ILE A 945 -28.95 17.13 -23.62
N GLY A 946 -28.72 16.53 -24.78
CA GLY A 946 -27.41 16.05 -25.20
C GLY A 946 -26.40 17.17 -25.40
N ALA A 947 -26.79 18.30 -26.00
CA ALA A 947 -25.98 19.50 -26.13
C ALA A 947 -25.54 20.02 -24.74
N LEU A 948 -26.44 20.05 -23.77
CA LEU A 948 -26.10 20.41 -22.39
C LEU A 948 -25.09 19.43 -21.76
N ALA A 949 -25.23 18.13 -22.02
CA ALA A 949 -24.29 17.13 -21.52
C ALA A 949 -22.88 17.36 -22.10
N TYR A 950 -22.77 17.66 -23.40
CA TYR A 950 -21.50 18.02 -24.02
C TYR A 950 -20.89 19.29 -23.44
N CYS A 951 -21.67 20.35 -23.26
CA CYS A 951 -21.19 21.60 -22.66
C CYS A 951 -20.56 21.41 -21.26
N ARG A 952 -20.91 20.35 -20.55
CA ARG A 952 -20.34 20.02 -19.24
C ARG A 952 -18.96 19.35 -19.32
N ILE A 953 -18.65 18.70 -20.43
CA ILE A 953 -17.37 17.98 -20.62
C ILE A 953 -16.42 18.72 -21.56
N ALA A 954 -16.94 19.63 -22.40
CA ALA A 954 -16.13 20.46 -23.29
C ALA A 954 -15.25 21.40 -22.45
N GLY A 955 -13.93 21.28 -22.59
CA GLY A 955 -12.98 22.22 -21.96
C GLY A 955 -13.00 23.59 -22.68
N GLU A 956 -12.34 24.59 -22.09
CA GLU A 956 -12.21 25.96 -22.63
C GLU A 956 -11.61 25.98 -24.04
N GLY A 957 -10.95 24.87 -24.48
CA GLY A 957 -10.32 24.75 -25.80
C GLY A 957 -11.27 24.42 -26.95
N ASP A 958 -12.49 23.88 -26.69
CA ASP A 958 -13.44 23.52 -27.75
C ASP A 958 -14.60 24.53 -27.89
N ARG A 959 -14.24 25.73 -28.30
CA ARG A 959 -15.18 26.83 -28.45
C ARG A 959 -16.23 26.56 -29.55
N ALA A 960 -15.83 25.93 -30.65
CA ALA A 960 -16.70 25.65 -31.79
C ALA A 960 -17.80 24.63 -31.44
N GLY A 961 -17.45 23.53 -30.76
CA GLY A 961 -18.41 22.52 -30.28
C GLY A 961 -19.36 23.10 -29.25
N HIS A 962 -18.85 23.94 -28.35
CA HIS A 962 -19.68 24.62 -27.35
C HIS A 962 -20.70 25.59 -28.02
N ASP A 963 -20.24 26.40 -29.00
CA ASP A 963 -21.12 27.33 -29.72
C ASP A 963 -22.19 26.59 -30.56
N LEU A 964 -21.84 25.46 -31.17
CA LEU A 964 -22.83 24.59 -31.86
C LEU A 964 -23.91 24.12 -30.88
N CYS A 965 -23.52 23.60 -29.73
CA CYS A 965 -24.45 23.08 -28.70
C CYS A 965 -25.36 24.18 -28.17
N LEU A 966 -24.85 25.37 -27.91
CA LEU A 966 -25.65 26.52 -27.52
C LEU A 966 -26.65 26.95 -28.61
N THR A 967 -26.24 26.90 -29.88
CA THR A 967 -27.13 27.18 -31.03
C THR A 967 -28.25 26.15 -31.07
N VAL A 968 -27.98 24.87 -30.92
CA VAL A 968 -29.01 23.80 -30.89
C VAL A 968 -29.99 23.98 -29.74
N ILE A 969 -29.52 24.33 -28.53
CA ILE A 969 -30.39 24.58 -27.39
C ILE A 969 -31.31 25.78 -27.66
N ASN A 970 -30.77 26.88 -28.21
CA ASN A 970 -31.54 28.07 -28.54
C ASN A 970 -32.61 27.80 -29.61
N ASP A 971 -32.25 27.10 -30.69
CA ASP A 971 -33.16 26.72 -31.78
C ASP A 971 -34.26 25.81 -31.27
N ALA A 972 -33.93 24.86 -30.38
CA ALA A 972 -34.93 23.95 -29.79
C ALA A 972 -35.94 24.72 -28.90
N VAL A 973 -35.49 25.69 -28.11
CA VAL A 973 -36.37 26.58 -27.32
C VAL A 973 -37.30 27.42 -28.19
N GLU A 974 -36.75 27.97 -29.29
CA GLU A 974 -37.53 28.75 -30.23
C GLU A 974 -38.61 27.92 -30.91
N GLN A 975 -38.30 26.68 -31.28
CA GLN A 975 -39.20 25.75 -31.94
C GLN A 975 -40.27 25.16 -31.01
N TYR A 976 -39.88 24.84 -29.77
CA TYR A 976 -40.77 24.21 -28.78
C TYR A 976 -40.72 24.94 -27.42
N PRO A 977 -41.21 26.17 -27.32
CA PRO A 977 -41.06 26.99 -26.12
C PRO A 977 -41.86 26.48 -24.90
N SER A 978 -42.84 25.60 -25.12
CA SER A 978 -43.62 24.98 -24.06
C SER A 978 -43.01 23.70 -23.47
N ASN A 979 -41.91 23.22 -24.03
CA ASN A 979 -41.24 22.01 -23.54
C ASN A 979 -40.38 22.31 -22.32
N ALA A 980 -40.81 21.78 -21.15
CA ALA A 980 -40.16 22.07 -19.87
C ALA A 980 -38.67 21.58 -19.78
N GLU A 981 -38.35 20.46 -20.41
CA GLU A 981 -37.00 19.93 -20.39
C GLU A 981 -36.03 20.72 -21.28
N ILE A 982 -36.52 21.21 -22.44
CA ILE A 982 -35.75 22.11 -23.30
C ILE A 982 -35.49 23.44 -22.60
N ALA A 983 -36.53 23.99 -21.95
CA ALA A 983 -36.42 25.24 -21.18
C ALA A 983 -35.42 25.10 -20.03
N LYS A 984 -35.43 23.99 -19.30
CA LYS A 984 -34.50 23.68 -18.23
C LYS A 984 -33.05 23.51 -18.75
N ALA A 985 -32.86 22.87 -19.93
CA ALA A 985 -31.54 22.77 -20.54
C ALA A 985 -30.95 24.16 -20.86
N LYS A 986 -31.79 25.07 -21.36
CA LYS A 986 -31.43 26.47 -21.63
C LYS A 986 -31.01 27.22 -20.36
N GLU A 987 -31.82 27.15 -19.30
CA GLU A 987 -31.53 27.78 -18.02
C GLU A 987 -30.16 27.35 -17.46
N ILE A 988 -29.89 26.05 -17.50
CA ILE A 988 -28.60 25.51 -17.02
C ILE A 988 -27.45 25.98 -17.90
N ALA A 989 -27.58 25.96 -19.24
CA ALA A 989 -26.56 26.44 -20.17
C ALA A 989 -26.23 27.91 -19.97
N ASP A 990 -27.26 28.76 -19.80
CA ASP A 990 -27.11 30.21 -19.54
C ASP A 990 -26.44 30.48 -18.17
N ARG A 991 -26.72 29.64 -17.16
CA ARG A 991 -26.07 29.72 -15.84
C ARG A 991 -24.59 29.38 -15.96
N GLN A 992 -24.24 28.31 -16.68
CA GLN A 992 -22.83 27.89 -16.90
C GLN A 992 -22.07 29.00 -17.66
N ARG A 993 -22.65 29.59 -18.70
CA ARG A 993 -22.06 30.69 -19.46
C ARG A 993 -21.75 31.91 -18.58
N ARG A 994 -22.66 32.27 -17.66
CA ARG A 994 -22.44 33.36 -16.70
C ARG A 994 -21.32 33.10 -15.73
N LEU A 995 -21.19 31.87 -15.25
CA LEU A 995 -20.10 31.45 -14.36
C LEU A 995 -18.74 31.46 -15.07
N ALA A 996 -18.68 31.02 -16.33
CA ALA A 996 -17.47 31.02 -17.15
C ALA A 996 -17.01 32.42 -17.55
N SER A 997 -17.95 33.40 -17.71
CA SER A 997 -17.62 34.78 -18.09
C SER A 997 -17.14 35.67 -16.94
N GLY A 998 -17.03 35.17 -15.72
CA GLY A 998 -16.51 35.88 -14.54
C GLY A 998 -17.44 37.03 -14.06
N VAL A 999 -18.65 37.13 -14.59
CA VAL A 999 -19.65 38.10 -14.11
C VAL A 999 -20.30 37.54 -12.86
N SER A 1000 -19.66 37.77 -11.72
CA SER A 1000 -20.28 37.61 -10.41
C SER A 1000 -21.47 38.58 -10.34
N SER A 1001 -22.69 38.08 -10.45
CA SER A 1001 -23.84 38.85 -10.11
C SER A 1001 -23.88 39.07 -8.58
N GLN A 1002 -23.29 40.18 -8.14
CA GLN A 1002 -23.86 40.92 -7.04
C GLN A 1002 -25.26 41.37 -7.47
N VAL A 1003 -26.27 40.57 -7.20
CA VAL A 1003 -27.65 41.02 -7.06
C VAL A 1003 -28.20 40.35 -5.82
N ALA A 1004 -28.36 41.20 -4.81
CA ALA A 1004 -29.11 40.97 -3.62
C ALA A 1004 -30.52 40.44 -3.91
N VAL A 1005 -30.97 39.49 -3.17
CA VAL A 1005 -32.04 39.52 -2.13
C VAL A 1005 -32.01 38.18 -1.44
#